data_7693170a9c016631133223a8f15a9abe
#
_entry.id   7693170a9c016631133223a8f15a9abe
#
_cell.length_a   1.000
_cell.length_b   1.000
_cell.length_c   1.000
_cell.angle_alpha   90.00
_cell.angle_beta   90.00
_cell.angle_gamma   90.00
#
_symmetry.space_group_name_H-M   'P 1'
#
loop_
_entity.id
_entity.type
_entity.pdbx_description
1 polymer ?
#
loop_
_entity_poly.entity_id
_entity_poly.type
_entity_poly.pdbx_seq_one_letter_code
_entity_poly.pdbx_strand_id
1 'polypeptide(L)'
;MTVLPLYNVMLIPETNLYLQTQAFTAMTGKEPENQERLIIVAEKSPKKREEITEDDLYPIGVSGIITEINSDNNYIVIRTKKRADITDVTIFADHTINVTATKREDTPGEETNPEEERARLDKMKQALVNYFANSQWGNLSRGYIAQFNSIAEVAASMSPWLFNSAEDRYSVLEEDSKKKRIDLLEKMIYENIEMSNIGAEAANAQEADYQKIYRESALKKQIDYLQKELDDMHPENVSDIRKFEIALKDNGMNEDARKEAEKVLGRLKQEGKNSPEYGMLYDYLDFVTTLSWKKEEPKDIDLKQARAVLDEDHYGLKKVKDRIIQQIAVMNLKKQQAGSILLFVGAPGTGKTSIGKSIARALGRKYVRVALGGVRDEAEIRGHRRTYIGAMPGRIMDGIHKSGVSNPVMVLDEIDKLSESYNGDPASALLEVLDPEQNNSFTDHYMNVPYDLSDVLFICTANTLDTIPAPLLNRMEVIEFQGYTPIEKEHIAKDHLIPKAYEKAGIPKDKLDIDDDALETIISDYTMEGGVRGLKKRIDTLCRIAAVKIETGEDHVTVHKDELRDYLDMHPLHRDKVKKEGKPGIITGLAWTQVGGTILYIESLMTKGTGKLTITGQLGDVMKESATIALSLVKAMYPGKIKLLEKSDIHIHVPDGSTPKDGPSAGITLTTALSSLVTGTPVTPQVAMTGEVSLNGSVNAIGGLPEKLMAAQRAGVKHVFIPEENMDDLRDVADEVKEALEITPVKKVTDVLDALKIPVENPSLQNNK
;
A
#
# COMPACT_ATOMS: atom_id res chain seq x y z
N MET A 1 -50.24 26.72 -8.51
CA MET A 1 -49.84 26.99 -9.90
C MET A 1 -49.37 25.67 -10.44
N THR A 2 -49.80 25.22 -11.62
CA THR A 2 -49.44 23.93 -12.16
C THR A 2 -47.97 23.93 -12.59
N VAL A 3 -47.21 22.93 -12.14
CA VAL A 3 -45.81 22.74 -12.58
C VAL A 3 -45.79 21.71 -13.71
N LEU A 4 -45.12 22.09 -14.79
CA LEU A 4 -44.96 21.26 -15.98
C LEU A 4 -43.48 20.95 -16.18
N PRO A 5 -42.98 19.79 -15.78
CA PRO A 5 -41.63 19.35 -16.08
C PRO A 5 -41.51 18.92 -17.52
N LEU A 6 -40.46 19.33 -18.22
CA LEU A 6 -40.22 19.01 -19.63
C LEU A 6 -38.74 18.70 -19.88
N TYR A 7 -38.47 17.59 -20.50
CA TYR A 7 -37.14 17.18 -20.91
C TYR A 7 -36.82 17.64 -22.33
N ASN A 8 -35.60 18.13 -22.53
CA ASN A 8 -35.00 18.46 -23.82
C ASN A 8 -35.84 19.47 -24.67
N VAL A 9 -36.48 20.43 -24.01
CA VAL A 9 -37.30 21.48 -24.67
C VAL A 9 -36.58 22.82 -24.49
N MET A 10 -36.60 23.64 -25.56
CA MET A 10 -36.07 24.99 -25.51
C MET A 10 -37.08 25.94 -24.83
N LEU A 11 -36.78 26.31 -23.58
CA LEU A 11 -37.60 27.20 -22.78
C LEU A 11 -37.11 28.63 -22.95
N ILE A 12 -37.78 29.42 -23.80
CA ILE A 12 -37.43 30.82 -24.09
C ILE A 12 -38.57 31.73 -23.59
N PRO A 13 -38.31 32.82 -22.86
CA PRO A 13 -39.32 33.80 -22.49
C PRO A 13 -39.96 34.46 -23.72
N GLU A 14 -41.24 34.80 -23.59
CA GLU A 14 -42.03 35.55 -24.61
C GLU A 14 -42.24 34.81 -25.95
N THR A 15 -42.10 33.48 -25.97
CA THR A 15 -42.32 32.63 -27.13
C THR A 15 -43.52 31.72 -26.94
N ASN A 16 -43.96 31.05 -28.01
CA ASN A 16 -44.98 30.03 -27.95
C ASN A 16 -44.35 28.65 -27.92
N LEU A 17 -44.76 27.84 -26.95
CA LEU A 17 -44.41 26.43 -26.82
C LEU A 17 -45.60 25.56 -27.23
N TYR A 18 -45.38 24.71 -28.20
CA TYR A 18 -46.39 23.75 -28.71
C TYR A 18 -46.16 22.39 -28.05
N LEU A 19 -47.20 21.85 -27.38
CA LEU A 19 -47.09 20.58 -26.67
C LEU A 19 -48.31 19.72 -26.98
N GLN A 20 -48.13 18.42 -27.15
CA GLN A 20 -49.27 17.50 -27.27
C GLN A 20 -50.08 17.46 -25.98
N THR A 21 -51.43 17.47 -26.11
CA THR A 21 -52.34 17.41 -24.95
C THR A 21 -52.04 16.19 -24.06
N GLN A 22 -51.76 15.02 -24.69
CA GLN A 22 -51.42 13.80 -23.98
C GLN A 22 -50.11 13.93 -23.17
N ALA A 23 -49.10 14.63 -23.70
CA ALA A 23 -47.83 14.87 -23.00
C ALA A 23 -48.07 15.79 -21.79
N PHE A 24 -48.88 16.82 -21.89
CA PHE A 24 -49.26 17.66 -20.77
C PHE A 24 -49.96 16.86 -19.67
N THR A 25 -50.98 16.05 -20.04
CA THR A 25 -51.73 15.23 -19.08
C THR A 25 -50.84 14.17 -18.41
N ALA A 26 -49.93 13.56 -19.17
CA ALA A 26 -48.98 12.58 -18.65
C ALA A 26 -48.04 13.18 -17.57
N MET A 27 -47.56 14.40 -17.77
CA MET A 27 -46.61 15.05 -16.88
C MET A 27 -47.27 15.76 -15.69
N THR A 28 -48.46 16.34 -15.89
CA THR A 28 -49.18 17.07 -14.82
C THR A 28 -50.22 16.24 -14.09
N GLY A 29 -50.74 15.16 -14.71
CA GLY A 29 -51.83 14.31 -14.18
C GLY A 29 -53.22 14.91 -14.32
N LYS A 30 -53.38 15.97 -15.07
CA LYS A 30 -54.67 16.63 -15.30
C LYS A 30 -54.83 17.12 -16.72
N GLU A 31 -56.06 17.31 -17.14
CA GLU A 31 -56.37 17.92 -18.45
C GLU A 31 -56.04 19.41 -18.44
N PRO A 32 -55.55 19.98 -19.58
CA PRO A 32 -55.21 21.40 -19.68
C PRO A 32 -56.49 22.26 -19.69
N GLU A 33 -56.43 23.42 -19.00
CA GLU A 33 -57.51 24.41 -19.02
C GLU A 33 -57.08 25.70 -19.73
N ASN A 34 -57.97 26.33 -20.45
CA ASN A 34 -57.67 27.57 -21.14
C ASN A 34 -57.40 28.69 -20.11
N GLN A 35 -56.37 29.53 -20.38
CA GLN A 35 -55.87 30.58 -19.48
C GLN A 35 -55.25 30.06 -18.17
N GLU A 36 -54.95 28.77 -18.10
CA GLU A 36 -54.25 28.20 -16.96
C GLU A 36 -52.80 28.76 -16.85
N ARG A 37 -52.40 29.13 -15.64
CA ARG A 37 -51.04 29.60 -15.37
C ARG A 37 -50.15 28.43 -14.92
N LEU A 38 -48.98 28.35 -15.55
CA LEU A 38 -48.02 27.27 -15.40
C LEU A 38 -46.66 27.81 -14.93
N ILE A 39 -45.91 26.97 -14.24
CA ILE A 39 -44.44 27.06 -14.18
C ILE A 39 -43.88 25.87 -14.94
N ILE A 40 -43.09 26.15 -15.96
CA ILE A 40 -42.44 25.14 -16.79
C ILE A 40 -40.99 25.00 -16.29
N VAL A 41 -40.60 23.79 -15.97
CA VAL A 41 -39.26 23.49 -15.43
C VAL A 41 -38.57 22.48 -16.35
N ALA A 42 -37.30 22.71 -16.67
CA ALA A 42 -36.52 21.78 -17.45
C ALA A 42 -36.05 20.60 -16.60
N GLU A 43 -36.13 19.41 -17.16
CA GLU A 43 -35.56 18.18 -16.55
C GLU A 43 -34.13 17.92 -17.04
N LYS A 44 -33.32 17.34 -16.17
CA LYS A 44 -31.91 16.94 -16.47
C LYS A 44 -31.84 15.64 -17.29
N SER A 45 -32.83 14.74 -17.13
CA SER A 45 -32.92 13.47 -17.84
C SER A 45 -34.37 13.10 -18.08
N PRO A 46 -34.71 12.32 -19.14
CA PRO A 46 -36.10 11.92 -19.42
C PRO A 46 -36.59 10.96 -18.34
N LYS A 47 -37.67 11.34 -17.64
CA LYS A 47 -38.31 10.52 -16.61
C LYS A 47 -39.83 10.50 -16.76
N LYS A 48 -40.42 9.45 -16.23
CA LYS A 48 -41.87 9.43 -16.06
C LYS A 48 -42.24 10.23 -14.81
N ARG A 49 -43.46 10.75 -14.77
CA ARG A 49 -43.99 11.57 -13.69
C ARG A 49 -43.76 10.94 -12.31
N GLU A 50 -43.88 9.61 -12.20
CA GLU A 50 -43.75 8.84 -10.97
C GLU A 50 -42.28 8.71 -10.49
N GLU A 51 -41.31 8.96 -11.39
CA GLU A 51 -39.88 8.77 -11.14
C GLU A 51 -39.15 10.09 -10.94
N ILE A 52 -39.81 11.24 -11.10
CA ILE A 52 -39.19 12.56 -10.95
C ILE A 52 -38.90 12.83 -9.49
N THR A 53 -37.66 13.26 -9.21
CA THR A 53 -37.22 13.73 -7.89
C THR A 53 -36.79 15.20 -7.95
N GLU A 54 -36.59 15.84 -6.82
CA GLU A 54 -36.13 17.25 -6.75
C GLU A 54 -34.81 17.46 -7.52
N ASP A 55 -33.87 16.52 -7.39
CA ASP A 55 -32.55 16.56 -8.05
C ASP A 55 -32.62 16.48 -9.58
N ASP A 56 -33.73 16.03 -10.14
CA ASP A 56 -33.92 15.88 -11.59
C ASP A 56 -34.32 17.18 -12.27
N LEU A 57 -34.69 18.19 -11.51
CA LEU A 57 -35.15 19.46 -12.06
C LEU A 57 -34.03 20.50 -12.04
N TYR A 58 -34.01 21.35 -13.04
CA TYR A 58 -33.12 22.50 -13.06
C TYR A 58 -33.66 23.65 -12.18
N PRO A 59 -32.80 24.46 -11.58
CA PRO A 59 -33.20 25.53 -10.64
C PRO A 59 -33.82 26.76 -11.28
N ILE A 60 -33.85 26.86 -12.62
CA ILE A 60 -34.50 27.97 -13.35
C ILE A 60 -35.56 27.42 -14.28
N GLY A 61 -36.73 28.00 -14.20
CA GLY A 61 -37.85 27.67 -15.07
C GLY A 61 -38.44 28.93 -15.75
N VAL A 62 -39.57 28.74 -16.43
CA VAL A 62 -40.29 29.83 -17.11
C VAL A 62 -41.77 29.79 -16.72
N SER A 63 -42.31 30.96 -16.36
CA SER A 63 -43.76 31.11 -16.17
C SER A 63 -44.48 31.13 -17.52
N GLY A 64 -45.61 30.47 -17.63
CA GLY A 64 -46.38 30.42 -18.85
C GLY A 64 -47.88 30.46 -18.59
N ILE A 65 -48.65 30.61 -19.68
CA ILE A 65 -50.11 30.55 -19.67
C ILE A 65 -50.58 29.78 -20.91
N ILE A 66 -51.54 28.89 -20.73
CA ILE A 66 -52.17 28.19 -21.85
C ILE A 66 -53.08 29.19 -22.60
N THR A 67 -52.74 29.47 -23.84
CA THR A 67 -53.47 30.46 -24.68
C THR A 67 -54.44 29.83 -25.64
N GLU A 68 -54.19 28.57 -26.03
CA GLU A 68 -55.03 27.82 -26.98
C GLU A 68 -55.03 26.34 -26.65
N ILE A 69 -56.16 25.68 -26.76
CA ILE A 69 -56.32 24.23 -26.69
C ILE A 69 -57.00 23.81 -28.02
N ASN A 70 -56.22 23.10 -28.84
CA ASN A 70 -56.72 22.62 -30.14
C ASN A 70 -57.07 21.14 -30.02
N SER A 71 -58.34 20.86 -29.82
CA SER A 71 -58.86 19.50 -29.67
C SER A 71 -58.86 18.69 -30.99
N ASP A 72 -58.89 19.33 -32.10
CA ASP A 72 -58.88 18.66 -33.41
C ASP A 72 -57.53 18.08 -33.79
N ASN A 73 -56.47 18.80 -33.42
CA ASN A 73 -55.09 18.42 -33.70
C ASN A 73 -54.35 17.93 -32.45
N ASN A 74 -55.05 17.81 -31.32
CA ASN A 74 -54.56 17.27 -30.05
C ASN A 74 -53.28 17.96 -29.50
N TYR A 75 -53.22 19.32 -29.60
CA TYR A 75 -52.13 20.11 -29.04
C TYR A 75 -52.64 21.32 -28.25
N ILE A 76 -51.77 21.81 -27.36
CA ILE A 76 -51.93 23.04 -26.62
C ILE A 76 -50.83 24.04 -26.98
N VAL A 77 -51.13 25.33 -26.90
CA VAL A 77 -50.16 26.41 -27.03
C VAL A 77 -50.00 27.09 -25.69
N ILE A 78 -48.76 27.07 -25.22
CA ILE A 78 -48.36 27.74 -23.98
C ILE A 78 -47.55 28.97 -24.33
N ARG A 79 -48.03 30.16 -24.00
CA ARG A 79 -47.27 31.40 -24.11
C ARG A 79 -46.36 31.54 -22.91
N THR A 80 -45.05 31.38 -23.08
CA THR A 80 -44.05 31.62 -22.05
C THR A 80 -43.94 33.11 -21.72
N LYS A 81 -43.64 33.48 -20.47
CA LYS A 81 -43.61 34.89 -20.04
C LYS A 81 -42.26 35.32 -19.51
N LYS A 82 -41.95 34.94 -18.29
CA LYS A 82 -40.75 35.40 -17.58
C LYS A 82 -39.98 34.23 -16.97
N ARG A 83 -38.67 34.37 -16.87
CA ARG A 83 -37.82 33.43 -16.14
C ARG A 83 -38.15 33.51 -14.67
N ALA A 84 -38.02 32.38 -13.98
CA ALA A 84 -38.21 32.30 -12.55
C ALA A 84 -37.14 31.37 -11.92
N ASP A 85 -36.58 31.77 -10.82
CA ASP A 85 -35.79 30.90 -9.97
C ASP A 85 -36.74 29.98 -9.20
N ILE A 86 -36.45 28.70 -9.22
CA ILE A 86 -37.24 27.64 -8.63
C ILE A 86 -36.59 27.23 -7.31
N THR A 87 -37.34 27.34 -6.22
CA THR A 87 -36.93 26.94 -4.89
C THR A 87 -38.00 26.08 -4.22
N ASP A 88 -37.67 25.43 -3.12
CA ASP A 88 -38.58 24.65 -2.27
C ASP A 88 -39.45 23.66 -3.09
N VAL A 89 -38.79 22.84 -3.88
CA VAL A 89 -39.49 21.81 -4.66
C VAL A 89 -40.08 20.76 -3.72
N THR A 90 -41.35 20.51 -3.78
CA THR A 90 -42.02 19.48 -2.98
C THR A 90 -42.83 18.58 -3.92
N ILE A 91 -42.55 17.27 -3.87
CA ILE A 91 -43.27 16.26 -4.62
C ILE A 91 -44.16 15.48 -3.67
N PHE A 92 -45.45 15.54 -3.91
CA PHE A 92 -46.45 14.87 -3.08
C PHE A 92 -46.61 13.38 -3.44
N ALA A 93 -47.30 12.64 -2.57
CA ALA A 93 -47.53 11.20 -2.78
C ALA A 93 -48.36 10.85 -4.03
N ASP A 94 -49.09 11.80 -4.59
CA ASP A 94 -49.83 11.71 -5.87
C ASP A 94 -48.97 12.16 -7.06
N HIS A 95 -47.68 12.34 -6.86
CA HIS A 95 -46.69 12.83 -7.83
C HIS A 95 -46.97 14.24 -8.35
N THR A 96 -47.76 15.04 -7.61
CA THR A 96 -47.94 16.46 -7.92
C THR A 96 -46.72 17.24 -7.45
N ILE A 97 -46.14 18.05 -8.33
CA ILE A 97 -45.00 18.88 -8.07
C ILE A 97 -45.45 20.27 -7.65
N ASN A 98 -44.98 20.76 -6.52
CA ASN A 98 -45.17 22.13 -6.07
C ASN A 98 -43.83 22.82 -5.93
N VAL A 99 -43.76 24.08 -6.36
CA VAL A 99 -42.50 24.85 -6.31
C VAL A 99 -42.77 26.28 -5.85
N THR A 100 -41.81 26.88 -5.18
CA THR A 100 -41.77 28.31 -4.99
C THR A 100 -41.01 28.93 -6.16
N ALA A 101 -41.67 29.85 -6.89
CA ALA A 101 -41.08 30.48 -8.05
C ALA A 101 -40.96 31.99 -7.84
N THR A 102 -39.72 32.50 -7.89
CA THR A 102 -39.45 33.94 -7.80
C THR A 102 -39.00 34.48 -9.15
N LYS A 103 -39.45 35.71 -9.50
CA LYS A 103 -39.13 36.31 -10.77
C LYS A 103 -37.61 36.54 -10.90
N ARG A 104 -36.97 36.02 -11.95
CA ARG A 104 -35.58 36.29 -12.32
C ARG A 104 -35.51 37.44 -13.29
N GLU A 105 -34.77 38.48 -12.95
CA GLU A 105 -34.60 39.67 -13.80
C GLU A 105 -33.38 39.48 -14.73
N ASP A 106 -33.48 40.09 -15.91
CA ASP A 106 -32.35 40.18 -16.83
C ASP A 106 -31.38 41.27 -16.39
N THR A 107 -30.11 41.17 -16.81
CA THR A 107 -29.05 42.15 -16.48
C THR A 107 -29.45 43.52 -17.01
N PRO A 108 -29.54 44.58 -16.15
CA PRO A 108 -29.95 45.89 -16.57
C PRO A 108 -28.90 46.56 -17.46
N GLY A 109 -29.32 47.29 -18.51
CA GLY A 109 -28.44 48.17 -19.32
C GLY A 109 -27.86 47.51 -20.58
N GLU A 110 -28.19 46.26 -20.90
CA GLU A 110 -27.80 45.63 -22.16
C GLU A 110 -28.96 45.67 -23.17
N GLU A 111 -29.29 46.86 -23.69
CA GLU A 111 -30.26 47.00 -24.79
C GLU A 111 -29.59 46.58 -26.11
N THR A 112 -30.20 45.59 -26.80
CA THR A 112 -29.84 45.23 -28.16
C THR A 112 -30.33 46.29 -29.15
N ASN A 113 -29.48 46.66 -30.10
CA ASN A 113 -29.88 47.62 -31.17
C ASN A 113 -30.94 46.92 -32.02
N PRO A 114 -32.17 47.48 -32.10
CA PRO A 114 -33.28 46.83 -32.84
C PRO A 114 -33.00 46.64 -34.35
N GLU A 115 -32.19 47.54 -34.96
CA GLU A 115 -31.82 47.43 -36.38
C GLU A 115 -30.84 46.28 -36.61
N GLU A 116 -29.90 46.07 -35.66
CA GLU A 116 -28.93 44.97 -35.70
C GLU A 116 -29.63 43.59 -35.49
N GLU A 117 -30.52 43.51 -34.51
CA GLU A 117 -31.31 42.30 -34.25
C GLU A 117 -32.19 41.93 -35.46
N ARG A 118 -32.79 42.91 -36.11
CA ARG A 118 -33.57 42.68 -37.31
C ARG A 118 -32.73 42.23 -38.49
N ALA A 119 -31.54 42.80 -38.68
CA ALA A 119 -30.61 42.36 -39.72
C ALA A 119 -30.14 40.92 -39.51
N ARG A 120 -29.86 40.56 -38.24
CA ARG A 120 -29.52 39.15 -37.85
C ARG A 120 -30.66 38.18 -38.12
N LEU A 121 -31.89 38.56 -37.75
CA LEU A 121 -33.09 37.75 -38.03
C LEU A 121 -33.29 37.55 -39.52
N ASP A 122 -33.16 38.61 -40.35
CA ASP A 122 -33.36 38.49 -41.79
C ASP A 122 -32.30 37.57 -42.43
N LYS A 123 -31.03 37.64 -41.99
CA LYS A 123 -30.01 36.68 -42.43
C LYS A 123 -30.34 35.25 -42.02
N MET A 124 -30.81 35.07 -40.80
CA MET A 124 -31.20 33.74 -40.29
C MET A 124 -32.38 33.19 -41.07
N LYS A 125 -33.41 33.97 -41.34
CA LYS A 125 -34.57 33.60 -42.20
C LYS A 125 -34.08 33.14 -43.57
N GLN A 126 -33.16 33.85 -44.20
CA GLN A 126 -32.58 33.49 -45.48
C GLN A 126 -31.80 32.17 -45.42
N ALA A 127 -31.02 31.96 -44.37
CA ALA A 127 -30.34 30.69 -44.15
C ALA A 127 -31.31 29.51 -43.95
N LEU A 128 -32.39 29.71 -43.20
CA LEU A 128 -33.44 28.72 -43.00
C LEU A 128 -34.24 28.42 -44.30
N VAL A 129 -34.56 29.44 -45.11
CA VAL A 129 -35.19 29.23 -46.42
C VAL A 129 -34.31 28.39 -47.32
N ASN A 130 -32.98 28.63 -47.32
CA ASN A 130 -32.03 27.82 -48.07
C ASN A 130 -31.92 26.39 -47.52
N TYR A 131 -31.91 26.24 -46.21
CA TYR A 131 -31.90 24.97 -45.52
C TYR A 131 -33.08 24.07 -45.88
N PHE A 132 -34.29 24.65 -45.90
CA PHE A 132 -35.51 23.90 -46.27
C PHE A 132 -35.73 23.81 -47.78
N ALA A 133 -35.00 24.55 -48.61
CA ALA A 133 -35.22 24.60 -50.06
C ALA A 133 -35.18 23.20 -50.74
N ASN A 134 -34.37 22.30 -50.23
CA ASN A 134 -34.21 20.95 -50.77
C ASN A 134 -35.07 19.90 -50.04
N SER A 135 -35.91 20.32 -49.07
CA SER A 135 -36.81 19.41 -48.34
C SER A 135 -38.20 19.33 -49.04
N GLN A 136 -38.97 18.27 -48.74
CA GLN A 136 -40.35 18.10 -49.20
C GLN A 136 -41.28 19.29 -48.83
N TRP A 137 -40.87 20.11 -47.88
CA TRP A 137 -41.63 21.24 -47.33
C TRP A 137 -41.15 22.62 -47.85
N GLY A 138 -40.24 22.65 -48.84
CA GLY A 138 -39.52 23.86 -49.25
C GLY A 138 -40.38 25.05 -49.62
N ASN A 139 -41.52 24.84 -50.31
CA ASN A 139 -42.42 25.93 -50.68
C ASN A 139 -43.37 26.39 -49.56
N LEU A 140 -43.72 25.51 -48.62
CA LEU A 140 -44.56 25.80 -47.46
C LEU A 140 -43.73 26.50 -46.33
N SER A 141 -42.47 26.15 -46.21
CA SER A 141 -41.58 26.70 -45.19
C SER A 141 -41.32 28.20 -45.35
N ARG A 142 -41.29 28.73 -46.60
CA ARG A 142 -41.04 30.17 -46.84
C ARG A 142 -42.11 31.06 -46.19
N GLY A 143 -43.41 30.70 -46.32
CA GLY A 143 -44.50 31.44 -45.70
C GLY A 143 -44.49 31.39 -44.18
N TYR A 144 -44.06 30.25 -43.63
CA TYR A 144 -43.98 30.04 -42.19
C TYR A 144 -42.75 30.78 -41.58
N ILE A 145 -41.60 30.70 -42.22
CA ILE A 145 -40.35 31.38 -41.78
C ILE A 145 -40.52 32.92 -41.82
N ALA A 146 -41.28 33.46 -42.83
CA ALA A 146 -41.53 34.86 -42.92
C ALA A 146 -42.27 35.47 -41.73
N GLN A 147 -43.08 34.65 -41.00
CA GLN A 147 -43.92 35.10 -39.89
C GLN A 147 -43.12 35.33 -38.57
N PHE A 148 -41.92 34.81 -38.44
CA PHE A 148 -41.14 35.01 -37.22
C PHE A 148 -40.72 36.46 -37.06
N ASN A 149 -40.82 36.99 -35.83
CA ASN A 149 -40.49 38.37 -35.51
C ASN A 149 -39.22 38.48 -34.66
N SER A 150 -38.70 37.37 -34.18
CA SER A 150 -37.47 37.32 -33.37
C SER A 150 -36.68 36.03 -33.55
N ILE A 151 -35.39 36.06 -33.25
CA ILE A 151 -34.52 34.88 -33.21
C ILE A 151 -35.03 33.87 -32.16
N ALA A 152 -35.58 34.36 -31.06
CA ALA A 152 -36.20 33.54 -30.02
C ALA A 152 -37.39 32.73 -30.53
N GLU A 153 -38.28 33.34 -31.37
CA GLU A 153 -39.38 32.62 -31.99
C GLU A 153 -38.89 31.54 -32.97
N VAL A 154 -37.86 31.82 -33.75
CA VAL A 154 -37.21 30.86 -34.63
C VAL A 154 -36.70 29.67 -33.83
N ALA A 155 -35.91 29.90 -32.77
CA ALA A 155 -35.35 28.85 -31.92
C ALA A 155 -36.42 28.01 -31.22
N ALA A 156 -37.47 28.65 -30.71
CA ALA A 156 -38.62 27.96 -30.10
C ALA A 156 -39.35 27.05 -31.09
N SER A 157 -39.58 27.53 -32.31
CA SER A 157 -40.23 26.74 -33.35
C SER A 157 -39.36 25.62 -33.89
N MET A 158 -38.06 25.79 -33.92
CA MET A 158 -37.09 24.77 -34.35
C MET A 158 -36.72 23.77 -33.23
N SER A 159 -37.13 24.04 -32.02
CA SER A 159 -36.77 23.23 -30.84
C SER A 159 -36.87 21.70 -31.05
N PRO A 160 -37.89 21.13 -31.69
CA PRO A 160 -38.01 19.69 -31.94
C PRO A 160 -36.93 19.12 -32.88
N TRP A 161 -36.32 19.95 -33.70
CA TRP A 161 -35.32 19.54 -34.72
C TRP A 161 -33.91 19.97 -34.41
N LEU A 162 -33.67 20.67 -33.28
CA LEU A 162 -32.36 21.04 -32.85
C LEU A 162 -31.63 19.85 -32.18
N PHE A 163 -30.39 19.57 -32.58
CA PHE A 163 -29.59 18.47 -32.06
C PHE A 163 -28.83 18.81 -30.75
N ASN A 164 -29.11 19.95 -30.11
CA ASN A 164 -28.49 20.38 -28.88
C ASN A 164 -28.95 19.53 -27.68
N SER A 165 -28.02 19.29 -26.73
CA SER A 165 -28.32 18.57 -25.48
C SER A 165 -29.30 19.35 -24.59
N ALA A 166 -29.93 18.65 -23.62
CA ALA A 166 -30.80 19.30 -22.63
C ALA A 166 -30.05 20.36 -21.82
N GLU A 167 -28.76 20.11 -21.54
CA GLU A 167 -27.88 21.04 -20.84
C GLU A 167 -27.56 22.30 -21.66
N ASP A 168 -27.25 22.15 -22.95
CA ASP A 168 -27.08 23.30 -23.86
C ASP A 168 -28.37 24.15 -23.96
N ARG A 169 -29.53 23.52 -24.03
CA ARG A 169 -30.84 24.22 -24.07
C ARG A 169 -31.12 24.96 -22.76
N TYR A 170 -30.75 24.35 -21.64
CA TYR A 170 -30.86 24.97 -20.33
C TYR A 170 -29.90 26.14 -20.14
N SER A 171 -28.68 26.09 -20.70
CA SER A 171 -27.71 27.19 -20.62
C SER A 171 -28.24 28.51 -21.19
N VAL A 172 -29.13 28.45 -22.18
CA VAL A 172 -29.85 29.65 -22.71
C VAL A 172 -30.75 30.24 -21.65
N LEU A 173 -31.44 29.40 -20.88
CA LEU A 173 -32.35 29.87 -19.83
C LEU A 173 -31.59 30.43 -18.62
N GLU A 174 -30.40 29.90 -18.36
CA GLU A 174 -29.54 30.29 -17.25
C GLU A 174 -28.86 31.65 -17.49
N GLU A 175 -28.51 31.98 -18.72
CA GLU A 175 -27.84 33.25 -19.07
C GLU A 175 -28.70 34.48 -18.75
N ASP A 176 -28.20 35.40 -17.93
CA ASP A 176 -28.94 36.57 -17.51
C ASP A 176 -28.88 37.75 -18.51
N SER A 177 -27.89 37.75 -19.40
CA SER A 177 -27.80 38.77 -20.45
C SER A 177 -28.70 38.41 -21.63
N LYS A 178 -29.66 39.27 -21.92
CA LYS A 178 -30.56 39.11 -23.09
C LYS A 178 -29.76 39.02 -24.40
N LYS A 179 -28.71 39.81 -24.55
CA LYS A 179 -27.85 39.81 -25.74
C LYS A 179 -27.16 38.48 -25.93
N LYS A 180 -26.52 37.98 -24.86
CA LYS A 180 -25.85 36.67 -24.91
C LYS A 180 -26.80 35.51 -25.14
N ARG A 181 -28.04 35.56 -24.60
CA ARG A 181 -29.06 34.58 -24.92
C ARG A 181 -29.37 34.53 -26.41
N ILE A 182 -29.53 35.71 -27.06
CA ILE A 182 -29.75 35.79 -28.51
C ILE A 182 -28.54 35.20 -29.25
N ASP A 183 -27.32 35.51 -28.84
CA ASP A 183 -26.09 34.96 -29.45
C ASP A 183 -26.02 33.43 -29.32
N LEU A 184 -26.41 32.89 -28.17
CA LEU A 184 -26.48 31.44 -27.95
C LEU A 184 -27.54 30.77 -28.86
N LEU A 185 -28.73 31.37 -28.96
CA LEU A 185 -29.78 30.86 -29.81
C LEU A 185 -29.39 30.90 -31.30
N GLU A 186 -28.81 32.01 -31.75
CA GLU A 186 -28.29 32.15 -33.11
C GLU A 186 -27.23 31.10 -33.42
N LYS A 187 -26.28 30.91 -32.51
CA LYS A 187 -25.26 29.88 -32.63
C LYS A 187 -25.85 28.48 -32.75
N MET A 188 -26.81 28.12 -31.92
CA MET A 188 -27.47 26.82 -31.94
C MET A 188 -28.22 26.56 -33.27
N ILE A 189 -28.88 27.57 -33.81
CA ILE A 189 -29.59 27.46 -35.08
C ILE A 189 -28.60 27.28 -36.24
N TYR A 190 -27.53 28.08 -36.32
CA TYR A 190 -26.53 27.94 -37.38
C TYR A 190 -25.77 26.63 -37.30
N GLU A 191 -25.41 26.19 -36.09
CA GLU A 191 -24.80 24.86 -35.87
C GLU A 191 -25.71 23.74 -36.41
N ASN A 192 -27.00 23.85 -36.17
CA ASN A 192 -27.97 22.86 -36.67
C ASN A 192 -28.09 22.91 -38.21
N ILE A 193 -28.10 24.10 -38.80
CA ILE A 193 -28.12 24.28 -40.26
C ILE A 193 -26.86 23.65 -40.89
N GLU A 194 -25.67 23.90 -40.30
CA GLU A 194 -24.40 23.35 -40.79
C GLU A 194 -24.33 21.84 -40.66
N MET A 195 -24.81 21.28 -39.54
CA MET A 195 -24.87 19.82 -39.35
C MET A 195 -25.67 19.13 -40.45
N SER A 196 -26.72 19.74 -40.89
CA SER A 196 -27.60 19.16 -41.95
C SER A 196 -26.99 19.33 -43.36
N ASN A 197 -26.22 20.36 -43.59
CA ASN A 197 -25.58 20.64 -44.90
C ASN A 197 -24.41 19.69 -45.21
N ILE A 198 -23.85 19.01 -44.21
CA ILE A 198 -22.74 18.03 -44.37
C ILE A 198 -23.06 16.90 -45.36
N GLY A 199 -24.33 16.59 -45.53
CA GLY A 199 -24.79 15.58 -46.53
C GLY A 199 -24.92 16.11 -47.98
N ALA A 200 -24.84 17.40 -48.20
CA ALA A 200 -25.11 18.02 -49.53
C ALA A 200 -23.87 18.69 -50.15
N GLU A 201 -22.72 18.77 -49.44
CA GLU A 201 -21.59 19.54 -49.92
C GLU A 201 -20.45 18.70 -50.51
N ALA A 202 -20.67 18.14 -51.67
CA ALA A 202 -19.57 17.85 -52.61
C ALA A 202 -19.29 19.00 -53.59
N ALA A 203 -19.95 20.16 -53.50
CA ALA A 203 -19.78 21.25 -54.46
C ALA A 203 -20.04 22.64 -53.83
N ASN A 204 -19.03 23.30 -53.29
CA ASN A 204 -18.73 24.75 -53.39
C ASN A 204 -17.76 25.20 -52.26
N ALA A 205 -16.52 25.34 -52.64
CA ALA A 205 -15.44 25.84 -51.78
C ALA A 205 -15.20 27.33 -52.06
N GLN A 206 -15.74 28.25 -51.24
CA GLN A 206 -15.17 29.62 -51.23
C GLN A 206 -15.69 30.60 -50.15
N GLU A 207 -16.19 30.15 -48.96
CA GLU A 207 -16.44 31.11 -47.87
C GLU A 207 -15.95 30.52 -46.49
N ALA A 208 -14.61 30.34 -46.44
CA ALA A 208 -14.05 29.22 -45.68
C ALA A 208 -13.67 29.49 -44.20
N ASP A 209 -13.51 30.66 -43.68
CA ASP A 209 -12.82 30.81 -42.39
C ASP A 209 -13.74 30.98 -41.17
N TYR A 210 -14.87 31.64 -41.29
CA TYR A 210 -15.84 31.73 -40.20
C TYR A 210 -16.70 30.47 -40.08
N GLN A 211 -17.09 29.86 -41.21
CA GLN A 211 -17.88 28.64 -41.26
C GLN A 211 -17.10 27.42 -40.77
N LYS A 212 -15.76 27.39 -40.93
CA LYS A 212 -14.93 26.27 -40.52
C LYS A 212 -14.88 26.08 -38.99
N ILE A 213 -14.86 27.16 -38.23
CA ILE A 213 -14.87 27.13 -36.73
C ILE A 213 -16.22 26.60 -36.22
N TYR A 214 -17.33 27.08 -36.79
CA TYR A 214 -18.66 26.59 -36.41
C TYR A 214 -18.90 25.12 -36.83
N ARG A 215 -18.38 24.72 -37.99
CA ARG A 215 -18.45 23.36 -38.50
C ARG A 215 -17.69 22.37 -37.63
N GLU A 216 -16.48 22.72 -37.21
CA GLU A 216 -15.67 21.87 -36.32
C GLU A 216 -16.31 21.72 -34.96
N SER A 217 -16.89 22.78 -34.39
CA SER A 217 -17.62 22.76 -33.12
C SER A 217 -18.87 21.90 -33.22
N ALA A 218 -19.62 22.03 -34.32
CA ALA A 218 -20.85 21.24 -34.56
C ALA A 218 -20.54 19.75 -34.72
N LEU A 219 -19.50 19.40 -35.47
CA LEU A 219 -19.04 18.01 -35.63
C LEU A 219 -18.59 17.38 -34.29
N LYS A 220 -17.84 18.12 -33.48
CA LYS A 220 -17.43 17.66 -32.15
C LYS A 220 -18.63 17.38 -31.24
N LYS A 221 -19.62 18.29 -31.24
CA LYS A 221 -20.85 18.11 -30.45
C LYS A 221 -21.71 16.95 -30.95
N GLN A 222 -21.78 16.73 -32.25
CA GLN A 222 -22.54 15.60 -32.83
C GLN A 222 -21.88 14.26 -32.46
N ILE A 223 -20.55 14.17 -32.52
CA ILE A 223 -19.81 12.99 -32.10
C ILE A 223 -20.04 12.73 -30.61
N ASP A 224 -19.96 13.76 -29.78
CA ASP A 224 -20.19 13.67 -28.33
C ASP A 224 -21.64 13.23 -28.01
N TYR A 225 -22.62 13.79 -28.72
CA TYR A 225 -24.02 13.41 -28.55
C TYR A 225 -24.30 11.96 -28.96
N LEU A 226 -23.83 11.56 -30.15
CA LEU A 226 -24.01 10.19 -30.64
C LEU A 226 -23.25 9.16 -29.76
N GLN A 227 -22.06 9.53 -29.24
CA GLN A 227 -21.34 8.70 -28.30
C GLN A 227 -22.09 8.60 -26.96
N LYS A 228 -22.65 9.70 -26.46
CA LYS A 228 -23.43 9.72 -25.21
C LYS A 228 -24.74 8.90 -25.36
N GLU A 229 -25.42 8.98 -26.49
CA GLU A 229 -26.61 8.19 -26.79
C GLU A 229 -26.26 6.69 -26.90
N LEU A 230 -25.12 6.35 -27.48
CA LEU A 230 -24.60 4.99 -27.54
C LEU A 230 -24.21 4.45 -26.12
N ASP A 231 -23.61 5.31 -25.32
CA ASP A 231 -23.23 5.01 -23.93
C ASP A 231 -24.49 4.84 -23.03
N ASP A 232 -25.53 5.65 -23.25
CA ASP A 232 -26.82 5.55 -22.53
C ASP A 232 -27.62 4.31 -22.95
N MET A 233 -27.52 3.91 -24.22
CA MET A 233 -28.12 2.66 -24.72
C MET A 233 -27.40 1.39 -24.25
N HIS A 234 -26.12 1.50 -23.94
CA HIS A 234 -25.25 0.40 -23.51
C HIS A 234 -24.37 0.84 -22.33
N PRO A 235 -24.92 0.95 -21.09
CA PRO A 235 -24.14 1.36 -19.90
C PRO A 235 -22.95 0.45 -19.62
N GLU A 236 -23.01 -0.81 -20.09
CA GLU A 236 -21.90 -1.77 -20.05
C GLU A 236 -20.77 -1.47 -21.04
N ASN A 237 -20.99 -0.61 -22.02
CA ASN A 237 -20.05 -0.29 -23.12
C ASN A 237 -19.63 1.18 -23.15
N VAL A 238 -19.60 1.86 -21.98
CA VAL A 238 -19.03 3.23 -21.91
C VAL A 238 -17.63 3.20 -22.51
N SER A 239 -17.40 4.00 -23.55
CA SER A 239 -16.10 3.98 -24.23
C SER A 239 -14.98 4.26 -23.23
N ASP A 240 -13.89 3.51 -23.32
CA ASP A 240 -12.76 3.64 -22.41
C ASP A 240 -12.22 5.07 -22.36
N ILE A 241 -12.27 5.78 -23.49
CA ILE A 241 -11.90 7.19 -23.61
C ILE A 241 -12.74 8.05 -22.65
N ARG A 242 -14.05 7.81 -22.59
CA ARG A 242 -14.96 8.57 -21.74
C ARG A 242 -14.73 8.29 -20.26
N LYS A 243 -14.44 7.03 -19.90
CA LYS A 243 -14.04 6.66 -18.53
C LYS A 243 -12.83 7.46 -18.08
N PHE A 244 -11.80 7.56 -18.94
CA PHE A 244 -10.61 8.34 -18.65
C PHE A 244 -10.89 9.85 -18.55
N GLU A 245 -11.74 10.41 -19.40
CA GLU A 245 -12.14 11.82 -19.32
C GLU A 245 -12.81 12.18 -17.99
N ILE A 246 -13.70 11.30 -17.50
CA ILE A 246 -14.37 11.48 -16.20
C ILE A 246 -13.34 11.35 -15.06
N ALA A 247 -12.53 10.30 -15.10
CA ALA A 247 -11.53 10.05 -14.07
C ALA A 247 -10.51 11.20 -13.95
N LEU A 248 -10.07 11.79 -15.06
CA LEU A 248 -9.13 12.93 -15.07
C LEU A 248 -9.70 14.19 -14.43
N LYS A 249 -11.02 14.38 -14.44
CA LYS A 249 -11.65 15.55 -13.82
C LYS A 249 -11.69 15.48 -12.30
N ASP A 250 -11.79 14.28 -11.72
CA ASP A 250 -12.22 14.11 -10.33
C ASP A 250 -11.23 13.39 -9.40
N ASN A 251 -10.11 12.84 -9.90
CA ASN A 251 -9.24 11.97 -9.09
C ASN A 251 -8.18 12.69 -8.24
N GLY A 252 -8.13 14.02 -8.24
CA GLY A 252 -7.22 14.80 -7.39
C GLY A 252 -5.76 14.81 -7.83
N MET A 253 -5.45 14.44 -9.07
CA MET A 253 -4.09 14.50 -9.65
C MET A 253 -3.44 15.87 -9.47
N ASN A 254 -2.13 15.86 -9.27
CA ASN A 254 -1.34 17.09 -9.38
C ASN A 254 -1.33 17.62 -10.83
N GLU A 255 -0.93 18.86 -10.99
CA GLU A 255 -1.02 19.56 -12.27
C GLU A 255 -0.17 18.90 -13.37
N ASP A 256 1.03 18.39 -13.02
CA ASP A 256 1.95 17.76 -13.97
C ASP A 256 1.41 16.39 -14.42
N ALA A 257 0.88 15.59 -13.51
CA ALA A 257 0.27 14.31 -13.83
C ALA A 257 -0.97 14.49 -14.71
N ARG A 258 -1.80 15.50 -14.43
CA ARG A 258 -2.99 15.81 -15.23
C ARG A 258 -2.62 16.22 -16.65
N LYS A 259 -1.67 17.14 -16.81
CA LYS A 259 -1.19 17.60 -18.13
C LYS A 259 -0.63 16.42 -18.96
N GLU A 260 0.17 15.57 -18.35
CA GLU A 260 0.73 14.40 -19.07
C GLU A 260 -0.37 13.40 -19.42
N ALA A 261 -1.31 13.13 -18.51
CA ALA A 261 -2.41 12.21 -18.78
C ALA A 261 -3.38 12.75 -19.86
N GLU A 262 -3.69 14.05 -19.87
CA GLU A 262 -4.46 14.69 -20.93
C GLU A 262 -3.77 14.62 -22.30
N LYS A 263 -2.45 14.81 -22.33
CA LYS A 263 -1.65 14.65 -23.54
C LYS A 263 -1.67 13.21 -24.05
N VAL A 264 -1.55 12.22 -23.15
CA VAL A 264 -1.63 10.81 -23.52
C VAL A 264 -3.04 10.45 -24.01
N LEU A 265 -4.07 10.96 -23.34
CA LEU A 265 -5.47 10.78 -23.79
C LEU A 265 -5.71 11.38 -25.16
N GLY A 266 -5.12 12.55 -25.45
CA GLY A 266 -5.16 13.16 -26.77
C GLY A 266 -4.55 12.26 -27.86
N ARG A 267 -3.45 11.57 -27.55
CA ARG A 267 -2.84 10.57 -28.45
C ARG A 267 -3.72 9.33 -28.58
N LEU A 268 -4.22 8.78 -27.49
CA LEU A 268 -5.11 7.62 -27.50
C LEU A 268 -6.33 7.85 -28.39
N LYS A 269 -6.91 9.06 -28.41
CA LYS A 269 -8.02 9.44 -29.28
C LYS A 269 -7.68 9.42 -30.78
N GLN A 270 -6.41 9.62 -31.12
CA GLN A 270 -5.93 9.64 -32.52
C GLN A 270 -5.53 8.25 -33.01
N GLU A 271 -5.16 7.34 -32.08
CA GLU A 271 -4.72 5.99 -32.42
C GLU A 271 -5.91 5.05 -32.67
N GLY A 272 -5.77 4.20 -33.68
CA GLY A 272 -6.75 3.12 -33.94
C GLY A 272 -6.64 2.00 -32.89
N LYS A 273 -7.76 1.41 -32.50
CA LYS A 273 -7.83 0.32 -31.49
C LYS A 273 -6.94 -0.90 -31.80
N ASN A 274 -6.54 -1.09 -33.06
CA ASN A 274 -5.68 -2.19 -33.48
C ASN A 274 -4.16 -1.83 -33.50
N SER A 275 -3.80 -0.60 -33.11
CA SER A 275 -2.41 -0.19 -33.00
C SER A 275 -1.78 -0.76 -31.74
N PRO A 276 -0.54 -1.29 -31.79
CA PRO A 276 0.22 -1.66 -30.59
C PRO A 276 0.41 -0.49 -29.61
N GLU A 277 0.47 0.73 -30.10
CA GLU A 277 0.60 1.94 -29.30
C GLU A 277 -0.67 2.22 -28.49
N TYR A 278 -1.85 1.87 -29.02
CA TYR A 278 -3.12 2.02 -28.30
C TYR A 278 -3.12 1.26 -26.97
N GLY A 279 -2.65 0.02 -26.93
CA GLY A 279 -2.54 -0.77 -25.70
C GLY A 279 -1.66 -0.11 -24.65
N MET A 280 -0.48 0.37 -25.06
CA MET A 280 0.45 1.04 -24.13
C MET A 280 -0.10 2.36 -23.57
N LEU A 281 -0.80 3.14 -24.39
CA LEU A 281 -1.44 4.39 -23.97
C LEU A 281 -2.61 4.12 -23.03
N TYR A 282 -3.39 3.09 -23.34
CA TYR A 282 -4.51 2.62 -22.52
C TYR A 282 -4.03 2.17 -21.13
N ASP A 283 -3.05 1.26 -21.06
CA ASP A 283 -2.52 0.73 -19.81
C ASP A 283 -1.94 1.84 -18.92
N TYR A 284 -1.31 2.83 -19.53
CA TYR A 284 -0.81 4.00 -18.80
C TYR A 284 -1.96 4.84 -18.21
N LEU A 285 -2.97 5.15 -19.02
CA LEU A 285 -4.12 5.93 -18.53
C LEU A 285 -4.89 5.17 -17.47
N ASP A 286 -5.12 3.89 -17.66
CA ASP A 286 -5.78 3.04 -16.68
C ASP A 286 -5.01 3.07 -15.35
N PHE A 287 -3.69 2.86 -15.40
CA PHE A 287 -2.85 2.89 -14.20
C PHE A 287 -2.90 4.25 -13.49
N VAL A 288 -2.67 5.35 -14.23
CA VAL A 288 -2.55 6.69 -13.63
C VAL A 288 -3.92 7.21 -13.14
N THR A 289 -5.01 6.90 -13.83
CA THR A 289 -6.36 7.35 -13.41
C THR A 289 -6.93 6.55 -12.25
N THR A 290 -6.50 5.31 -12.06
CA THR A 290 -6.93 4.46 -10.94
C THR A 290 -6.07 4.63 -9.68
N LEU A 291 -4.91 5.31 -9.76
CA LEU A 291 -4.12 5.68 -8.60
C LEU A 291 -4.90 6.62 -7.67
N SER A 292 -4.71 6.46 -6.37
CA SER A 292 -5.23 7.37 -5.36
C SER A 292 -4.33 8.60 -5.24
N TRP A 293 -4.74 9.72 -5.83
CA TRP A 293 -4.03 11.01 -5.75
C TRP A 293 -4.50 11.90 -4.61
N LYS A 294 -5.72 11.69 -4.12
CA LYS A 294 -6.28 12.47 -3.00
C LYS A 294 -5.58 12.06 -1.71
N LYS A 295 -5.10 13.05 -0.97
CA LYS A 295 -4.57 12.81 0.36
C LYS A 295 -5.71 12.52 1.33
N GLU A 296 -5.51 11.48 2.15
CA GLU A 296 -6.41 11.18 3.25
C GLU A 296 -6.16 12.16 4.41
N GLU A 297 -7.21 12.56 5.12
CA GLU A 297 -7.04 13.37 6.33
C GLU A 297 -6.45 12.54 7.47
N PRO A 298 -5.47 13.09 8.22
CA PRO A 298 -4.91 12.39 9.37
C PRO A 298 -5.99 12.16 10.44
N LYS A 299 -6.14 10.91 10.85
CA LYS A 299 -7.06 10.51 11.92
C LYS A 299 -6.28 10.38 13.22
N ASP A 300 -6.85 10.86 14.33
CA ASP A 300 -6.30 10.62 15.66
C ASP A 300 -6.46 9.13 16.02
N ILE A 301 -5.35 8.49 16.39
CA ILE A 301 -5.30 7.06 16.69
C ILE A 301 -5.27 6.88 18.19
N ASP A 302 -6.21 6.10 18.73
CA ASP A 302 -6.21 5.72 20.15
C ASP A 302 -5.04 4.77 20.44
N LEU A 303 -4.06 5.27 21.21
CA LEU A 303 -2.85 4.51 21.57
C LEU A 303 -3.17 3.25 22.38
N LYS A 304 -4.24 3.26 23.18
CA LYS A 304 -4.66 2.08 23.96
C LYS A 304 -5.21 1.01 23.05
N GLN A 305 -6.05 1.40 22.10
CA GLN A 305 -6.61 0.49 21.11
C GLN A 305 -5.50 -0.04 20.19
N ALA A 306 -4.58 0.83 19.73
CA ALA A 306 -3.43 0.41 18.94
C ALA A 306 -2.57 -0.63 19.69
N ARG A 307 -2.32 -0.41 20.98
CA ARG A 307 -1.60 -1.37 21.83
C ARG A 307 -2.35 -2.69 21.96
N ALA A 308 -3.65 -2.66 22.18
CA ALA A 308 -4.47 -3.87 22.29
C ALA A 308 -4.42 -4.71 21.00
N VAL A 309 -4.46 -4.08 19.83
CA VAL A 309 -4.32 -4.75 18.52
C VAL A 309 -2.95 -5.45 18.39
N LEU A 310 -1.87 -4.78 18.81
CA LEU A 310 -0.53 -5.37 18.77
C LEU A 310 -0.38 -6.53 19.77
N ASP A 311 -1.02 -6.43 20.94
CA ASP A 311 -0.97 -7.48 21.97
C ASP A 311 -1.82 -8.70 21.59
N GLU A 312 -2.95 -8.48 20.88
CA GLU A 312 -3.78 -9.55 20.35
C GLU A 312 -3.07 -10.37 19.25
N ASP A 313 -2.32 -9.70 18.37
CA ASP A 313 -1.69 -10.36 17.21
C ASP A 313 -0.32 -11.00 17.53
N HIS A 314 0.37 -10.50 18.54
CA HIS A 314 1.74 -10.89 18.86
C HIS A 314 1.96 -11.08 20.35
N TYR A 315 2.41 -12.25 20.74
CA TYR A 315 2.86 -12.52 22.11
C TYR A 315 4.26 -11.90 22.35
N GLY A 316 4.52 -11.39 23.53
CA GLY A 316 5.83 -10.81 23.88
C GLY A 316 6.16 -9.53 23.13
N LEU A 317 7.38 -9.41 22.62
CA LEU A 317 7.88 -8.28 21.81
C LEU A 317 7.66 -6.90 22.45
N LYS A 318 7.77 -6.79 23.77
CA LYS A 318 7.42 -5.58 24.55
C LYS A 318 8.13 -4.33 24.02
N LYS A 319 9.47 -4.38 23.84
CA LYS A 319 10.26 -3.25 23.34
C LYS A 319 9.85 -2.82 21.93
N VAL A 320 9.60 -3.79 21.04
CA VAL A 320 9.14 -3.52 19.67
C VAL A 320 7.81 -2.79 19.69
N LYS A 321 6.85 -3.31 20.46
CA LYS A 321 5.53 -2.69 20.61
C LYS A 321 5.61 -1.30 21.22
N ASP A 322 6.44 -1.09 22.24
CA ASP A 322 6.64 0.22 22.86
C ASP A 322 7.18 1.24 21.87
N ARG A 323 8.16 0.86 21.02
CA ARG A 323 8.68 1.71 19.95
C ARG A 323 7.63 2.06 18.91
N ILE A 324 6.80 1.08 18.50
CA ILE A 324 5.70 1.31 17.55
C ILE A 324 4.69 2.31 18.16
N ILE A 325 4.30 2.15 19.43
CA ILE A 325 3.37 3.07 20.09
C ILE A 325 3.97 4.47 20.24
N GLN A 326 5.26 4.60 20.55
CA GLN A 326 5.97 5.89 20.58
C GLN A 326 5.89 6.58 19.22
N GLN A 327 6.11 5.84 18.13
CA GLN A 327 6.04 6.36 16.78
C GLN A 327 4.61 6.84 16.43
N ILE A 328 3.59 6.05 16.77
CA ILE A 328 2.18 6.44 16.57
C ILE A 328 1.86 7.70 17.36
N ALA A 329 2.35 7.83 18.60
CA ALA A 329 2.15 9.02 19.41
C ALA A 329 2.76 10.27 18.78
N VAL A 330 3.96 10.16 18.21
CA VAL A 330 4.62 11.27 17.48
C VAL A 330 3.81 11.65 16.24
N MET A 331 3.28 10.67 15.49
CA MET A 331 2.42 10.93 14.32
C MET A 331 1.16 11.70 14.71
N ASN A 332 0.49 11.29 15.81
CA ASN A 332 -0.68 11.99 16.32
C ASN A 332 -0.38 13.44 16.72
N LEU A 333 0.72 13.67 17.46
CA LEU A 333 1.12 15.01 17.90
C LEU A 333 1.46 15.95 16.74
N LYS A 334 2.14 15.42 15.74
CA LYS A 334 2.52 16.19 14.53
C LYS A 334 1.40 16.31 13.52
N LYS A 335 0.30 15.56 13.68
CA LYS A 335 -0.77 15.41 12.68
C LYS A 335 -0.21 15.03 11.29
N GLN A 336 0.83 14.21 11.29
CA GLN A 336 1.48 13.69 10.09
C GLN A 336 1.10 12.23 9.90
N GLN A 337 0.96 11.82 8.66
CA GLN A 337 0.58 10.44 8.34
C GLN A 337 1.76 9.48 8.32
N ALA A 338 2.97 9.97 8.02
CA ALA A 338 4.20 9.19 8.08
C ALA A 338 5.05 9.62 9.28
N GLY A 339 5.81 8.66 9.80
CA GLY A 339 6.78 8.84 10.84
C GLY A 339 8.19 8.53 10.35
N SER A 340 9.10 8.21 11.30
CA SER A 340 10.41 7.67 10.96
C SER A 340 10.26 6.31 10.26
N ILE A 341 11.18 5.99 9.36
CA ILE A 341 11.23 4.70 8.69
C ILE A 341 11.70 3.66 9.71
N LEU A 342 10.90 2.63 9.93
CA LEU A 342 11.20 1.56 10.86
C LEU A 342 11.91 0.41 10.13
N LEU A 343 13.07 0.00 10.64
CA LEU A 343 13.77 -1.18 10.15
C LEU A 343 13.72 -2.29 11.19
N PHE A 344 13.00 -3.35 10.92
CA PHE A 344 12.88 -4.55 11.75
C PHE A 344 13.98 -5.57 11.39
N VAL A 345 14.88 -5.83 12.31
CA VAL A 345 16.01 -6.74 12.09
C VAL A 345 15.94 -7.91 13.05
N GLY A 346 16.28 -9.11 12.60
CA GLY A 346 16.35 -10.30 13.46
C GLY A 346 16.19 -11.61 12.68
N ALA A 347 16.19 -12.72 13.41
CA ALA A 347 16.11 -14.05 12.83
C ALA A 347 14.83 -14.28 11.98
N PRO A 348 14.88 -15.17 10.98
CA PRO A 348 13.68 -15.55 10.22
C PRO A 348 12.58 -16.13 11.11
N GLY A 349 11.33 -15.72 10.90
CA GLY A 349 10.20 -16.25 11.67
C GLY A 349 9.93 -15.60 13.02
N THR A 350 10.60 -14.48 13.36
CA THR A 350 10.35 -13.70 14.58
C THR A 350 9.19 -12.71 14.48
N GLY A 351 8.44 -12.70 13.38
CA GLY A 351 7.23 -11.89 13.25
C GLY A 351 7.43 -10.52 12.59
N LYS A 352 8.61 -10.20 12.06
CA LYS A 352 8.91 -8.90 11.43
C LYS A 352 7.91 -8.45 10.37
N THR A 353 7.58 -9.33 9.44
CA THR A 353 6.62 -9.01 8.37
C THR A 353 5.17 -8.99 8.86
N SER A 354 4.83 -9.86 9.84
CA SER A 354 3.47 -9.92 10.37
C SER A 354 3.11 -8.71 11.23
N ILE A 355 4.05 -8.16 11.99
CA ILE A 355 3.80 -6.97 12.82
C ILE A 355 3.49 -5.73 11.96
N GLY A 356 4.05 -5.65 10.73
CA GLY A 356 3.69 -4.61 9.77
C GLY A 356 2.21 -4.63 9.40
N LYS A 357 1.60 -5.83 9.27
CA LYS A 357 0.16 -5.98 9.07
C LYS A 357 -0.64 -5.54 10.29
N SER A 358 -0.16 -5.85 11.49
CA SER A 358 -0.80 -5.44 12.74
C SER A 358 -0.71 -3.92 12.97
N ILE A 359 0.40 -3.29 12.57
CA ILE A 359 0.54 -1.83 12.56
C ILE A 359 -0.50 -1.22 11.61
N ALA A 360 -0.66 -1.75 10.39
CA ALA A 360 -1.66 -1.27 9.46
C ALA A 360 -3.09 -1.37 10.05
N ARG A 361 -3.40 -2.50 10.73
CA ARG A 361 -4.67 -2.70 11.44
C ARG A 361 -4.84 -1.70 12.58
N ALA A 362 -3.82 -1.47 13.38
CA ALA A 362 -3.83 -0.53 14.49
C ALA A 362 -4.03 0.92 14.03
N LEU A 363 -3.49 1.27 12.86
CA LEU A 363 -3.64 2.58 12.24
C LEU A 363 -4.95 2.73 11.42
N GLY A 364 -5.70 1.63 11.21
CA GLY A 364 -6.87 1.62 10.32
C GLY A 364 -6.52 1.87 8.86
N ARG A 365 -5.29 1.53 8.41
CA ARG A 365 -4.79 1.75 7.06
C ARG A 365 -4.67 0.47 6.25
N LYS A 366 -4.61 0.60 4.94
CA LYS A 366 -4.33 -0.52 4.05
C LYS A 366 -2.89 -1.01 4.20
N TYR A 367 -2.71 -2.31 4.09
CA TYR A 367 -1.43 -2.98 4.16
C TYR A 367 -0.94 -3.37 2.78
N VAL A 368 0.30 -3.02 2.46
CA VAL A 368 0.97 -3.43 1.21
C VAL A 368 2.31 -4.06 1.56
N ARG A 369 2.61 -5.20 0.95
CA ARG A 369 3.92 -5.85 1.05
C ARG A 369 4.63 -5.83 -0.29
N VAL A 370 5.82 -5.27 -0.31
CA VAL A 370 6.73 -5.25 -1.46
C VAL A 370 7.93 -6.13 -1.11
N ALA A 371 8.06 -7.28 -1.78
CA ALA A 371 9.20 -8.16 -1.58
C ALA A 371 10.39 -7.64 -2.41
N LEU A 372 11.48 -7.30 -1.74
CA LEU A 372 12.71 -6.80 -2.37
C LEU A 372 13.82 -7.87 -2.44
N GLY A 373 13.60 -9.03 -1.84
CA GLY A 373 14.57 -10.13 -1.88
C GLY A 373 14.84 -10.60 -3.31
N GLY A 374 16.10 -10.48 -3.76
CA GLY A 374 16.53 -10.87 -5.10
C GLY A 374 16.39 -9.82 -6.19
N VAL A 375 15.93 -8.61 -5.85
CA VAL A 375 15.91 -7.45 -6.75
C VAL A 375 17.35 -7.04 -7.06
N ARG A 376 17.66 -6.87 -8.36
CA ARG A 376 18.99 -6.53 -8.87
C ARG A 376 18.98 -5.33 -9.81
N ASP A 377 17.81 -4.94 -10.30
CA ASP A 377 17.63 -3.87 -11.26
C ASP A 377 16.87 -2.71 -10.59
N GLU A 378 17.41 -1.50 -10.72
CA GLU A 378 16.76 -0.26 -10.26
C GLU A 378 15.36 -0.10 -10.88
N ALA A 379 15.18 -0.56 -12.12
CA ALA A 379 13.90 -0.48 -12.82
C ALA A 379 12.79 -1.30 -12.15
N GLU A 380 13.09 -2.31 -11.34
CA GLU A 380 12.07 -3.00 -10.57
C GLU A 380 11.45 -2.09 -9.48
N ILE A 381 12.20 -1.10 -8.98
CA ILE A 381 11.74 -0.15 -7.97
C ILE A 381 11.10 1.08 -8.61
N ARG A 382 11.79 1.66 -9.63
CA ARG A 382 11.41 2.91 -10.30
C ARG A 382 10.57 2.72 -11.56
N GLY A 383 10.33 1.48 -12.01
CA GLY A 383 9.63 1.21 -13.25
C GLY A 383 10.48 1.34 -14.50
N HIS A 384 9.97 0.84 -15.61
CA HIS A 384 10.60 0.89 -16.92
C HIS A 384 10.04 2.06 -17.73
N ARG A 385 10.88 2.73 -18.52
CA ARG A 385 10.42 3.79 -19.42
C ARG A 385 9.39 3.25 -20.41
N ARG A 386 8.28 3.94 -20.61
CA ARG A 386 7.16 3.55 -21.50
C ARG A 386 7.56 3.27 -22.97
N THR A 387 8.75 3.71 -23.37
CA THR A 387 9.27 3.45 -24.72
C THR A 387 9.67 2.00 -24.98
N TYR A 388 9.75 1.18 -23.93
CA TYR A 388 10.06 -0.24 -24.04
C TYR A 388 8.79 -1.08 -24.12
N ILE A 389 8.78 -2.09 -24.98
CA ILE A 389 7.67 -3.06 -25.03
C ILE A 389 7.65 -3.86 -23.74
N GLY A 390 6.49 -3.94 -23.09
CA GLY A 390 6.34 -4.60 -21.79
C GLY A 390 6.79 -3.76 -20.61
N ALA A 391 6.93 -2.43 -20.76
CA ALA A 391 7.19 -1.52 -19.67
C ALA A 391 6.10 -1.61 -18.60
N MET A 392 6.52 -1.65 -17.34
CA MET A 392 5.63 -1.72 -16.17
C MET A 392 6.04 -0.68 -15.14
N PRO A 393 5.09 -0.22 -14.30
CA PRO A 393 5.42 0.62 -13.15
C PRO A 393 6.32 -0.12 -12.17
N GLY A 394 7.09 0.63 -11.39
CA GLY A 394 7.90 0.09 -10.32
C GLY A 394 7.07 -0.53 -9.20
N ARG A 395 7.67 -1.43 -8.44
CA ARG A 395 7.00 -2.15 -7.35
C ARG A 395 6.39 -1.22 -6.28
N ILE A 396 6.95 -0.04 -6.09
CA ILE A 396 6.42 0.95 -5.14
C ILE A 396 5.09 1.50 -5.65
N MET A 397 5.06 2.00 -6.89
CA MET A 397 3.84 2.55 -7.48
C MET A 397 2.78 1.49 -7.76
N ASP A 398 3.17 0.28 -8.16
CA ASP A 398 2.27 -0.87 -8.25
C ASP A 398 1.64 -1.22 -6.89
N GLY A 399 2.43 -1.11 -5.81
CA GLY A 399 1.94 -1.28 -4.44
C GLY A 399 0.91 -0.22 -4.04
N ILE A 400 1.16 1.05 -4.36
CA ILE A 400 0.19 2.15 -4.14
C ILE A 400 -1.10 1.88 -4.94
N HIS A 401 -0.98 1.55 -6.22
CA HIS A 401 -2.11 1.23 -7.08
C HIS A 401 -2.98 0.10 -6.50
N LYS A 402 -2.37 -1.03 -6.11
CA LYS A 402 -3.07 -2.18 -5.51
C LYS A 402 -3.72 -1.87 -4.16
N SER A 403 -3.19 -0.91 -3.42
CA SER A 403 -3.76 -0.49 -2.14
C SER A 403 -5.06 0.30 -2.29
N GLY A 404 -5.19 1.06 -3.37
CA GLY A 404 -6.30 1.97 -3.64
C GLY A 404 -6.34 3.21 -2.72
N VAL A 405 -5.27 3.48 -1.96
CA VAL A 405 -5.15 4.64 -1.05
C VAL A 405 -3.78 5.30 -1.20
N SER A 406 -3.67 6.59 -0.86
CA SER A 406 -2.41 7.33 -0.92
C SER A 406 -1.52 7.14 0.32
N ASN A 407 -2.06 6.60 1.42
CA ASN A 407 -1.41 6.49 2.73
C ASN A 407 -1.32 5.07 3.28
N PRO A 408 -0.99 4.04 2.49
CA PRO A 408 -0.88 2.69 3.02
C PRO A 408 0.29 2.56 4.01
N VAL A 409 0.27 1.49 4.80
CA VAL A 409 1.48 0.96 5.46
C VAL A 409 2.15 0.03 4.46
N MET A 410 3.33 0.42 4.01
CA MET A 410 4.10 -0.33 3.01
C MET A 410 5.27 -1.04 3.66
N VAL A 411 5.25 -2.37 3.64
CA VAL A 411 6.35 -3.20 4.15
C VAL A 411 7.28 -3.59 3.01
N LEU A 412 8.50 -3.08 3.08
CA LEU A 412 9.61 -3.42 2.19
C LEU A 412 10.37 -4.61 2.78
N ASP A 413 10.11 -5.81 2.27
CA ASP A 413 10.56 -7.06 2.87
C ASP A 413 11.89 -7.53 2.29
N GLU A 414 12.81 -7.96 3.17
CA GLU A 414 14.13 -8.51 2.83
C GLU A 414 15.06 -7.51 2.11
N ILE A 415 15.19 -6.27 2.65
CA ILE A 415 16.09 -5.25 2.09
C ILE A 415 17.59 -5.62 2.20
N ASP A 416 17.94 -6.52 3.09
CA ASP A 416 19.30 -7.09 3.25
C ASP A 416 19.72 -8.00 2.09
N LYS A 417 18.77 -8.37 1.21
CA LYS A 417 19.02 -9.22 0.04
C LYS A 417 19.06 -8.45 -1.28
N LEU A 418 19.05 -7.12 -1.21
CA LEU A 418 19.34 -6.27 -2.36
C LEU A 418 20.78 -6.49 -2.79
N SER A 419 21.01 -6.57 -4.08
CA SER A 419 22.37 -6.72 -4.63
C SER A 419 22.56 -5.75 -5.79
N GLU A 420 23.74 -5.12 -5.81
CA GLU A 420 24.17 -4.31 -6.95
C GLU A 420 24.36 -5.20 -8.17
N SER A 421 24.03 -4.66 -9.34
CA SER A 421 24.26 -5.32 -10.62
C SER A 421 24.77 -4.32 -11.66
N TYR A 422 25.18 -4.85 -12.81
CA TYR A 422 25.60 -4.04 -13.96
C TYR A 422 24.48 -3.10 -14.48
N ASN A 423 23.21 -3.40 -14.13
CA ASN A 423 22.02 -2.68 -14.63
C ASN A 423 21.51 -1.60 -13.64
N GLY A 424 22.22 -1.34 -12.56
CA GLY A 424 21.87 -0.29 -11.60
C GLY A 424 22.00 -0.71 -10.15
N ASP A 425 21.78 0.25 -9.28
CA ASP A 425 21.80 0.09 -7.83
C ASP A 425 20.38 0.29 -7.23
N PRO A 426 19.66 -0.79 -6.90
CA PRO A 426 18.35 -0.71 -6.26
C PRO A 426 18.36 0.04 -4.93
N ALA A 427 19.49 0.03 -4.20
CA ALA A 427 19.60 0.74 -2.94
C ALA A 427 19.54 2.27 -3.13
N SER A 428 20.13 2.78 -4.21
CA SER A 428 20.04 4.19 -4.57
C SER A 428 18.61 4.61 -4.93
N ALA A 429 17.85 3.77 -5.62
CA ALA A 429 16.43 4.01 -5.88
C ALA A 429 15.61 4.07 -4.59
N LEU A 430 15.92 3.20 -3.62
CA LEU A 430 15.25 3.21 -2.33
C LEU A 430 15.59 4.44 -1.49
N LEU A 431 16.78 5.03 -1.65
CA LEU A 431 17.13 6.27 -0.97
C LEU A 431 16.15 7.40 -1.30
N GLU A 432 15.74 7.53 -2.58
CA GLU A 432 14.76 8.55 -2.99
C GLU A 432 13.37 8.25 -2.44
N VAL A 433 12.94 6.98 -2.45
CA VAL A 433 11.64 6.56 -1.91
C VAL A 433 11.54 6.81 -0.41
N LEU A 434 12.64 6.55 0.30
CA LEU A 434 12.67 6.56 1.76
C LEU A 434 13.12 7.90 2.34
N ASP A 435 13.66 8.80 1.55
CA ASP A 435 14.07 10.12 2.03
C ASP A 435 12.86 11.06 2.18
N PRO A 436 12.50 11.50 3.40
CA PRO A 436 11.36 12.41 3.61
C PRO A 436 11.49 13.75 2.90
N GLU A 437 12.72 14.17 2.55
CA GLU A 437 12.96 15.42 1.81
C GLU A 437 12.71 15.28 0.30
N GLN A 438 12.75 14.05 -0.24
CA GLN A 438 12.65 13.76 -1.66
C GLN A 438 11.39 12.98 -2.05
N ASN A 439 10.84 12.18 -1.14
CA ASN A 439 9.73 11.27 -1.44
C ASN A 439 8.39 11.97 -1.75
N ASN A 440 8.26 13.27 -1.44
CA ASN A 440 7.09 14.08 -1.81
C ASN A 440 6.98 14.34 -3.33
N SER A 441 8.04 14.04 -4.07
CA SER A 441 8.13 14.23 -5.53
C SER A 441 8.74 13.02 -6.23
N PHE A 442 8.50 11.82 -5.70
CA PHE A 442 9.01 10.59 -6.29
C PHE A 442 8.53 10.41 -7.73
N THR A 443 9.45 10.14 -8.64
CA THR A 443 9.14 9.96 -10.05
C THR A 443 9.44 8.54 -10.50
N ASP A 444 8.38 7.78 -10.77
CA ASP A 444 8.46 6.49 -11.43
C ASP A 444 8.69 6.67 -12.94
N HIS A 445 9.57 5.89 -13.53
CA HIS A 445 9.94 6.01 -14.95
C HIS A 445 8.80 5.64 -15.91
N TYR A 446 7.90 4.74 -15.48
CA TYR A 446 6.71 4.40 -16.25
C TYR A 446 5.70 5.56 -16.24
N MET A 447 5.46 6.14 -15.07
CA MET A 447 4.55 7.27 -14.93
C MET A 447 5.12 8.56 -15.52
N ASN A 448 6.41 8.80 -15.31
CA ASN A 448 7.14 10.01 -15.71
C ASN A 448 6.50 11.32 -15.22
N VAL A 449 5.84 11.24 -14.07
CA VAL A 449 5.23 12.36 -13.34
C VAL A 449 5.48 12.17 -11.85
N PRO A 450 5.63 13.27 -11.07
CA PRO A 450 5.88 13.16 -9.64
C PRO A 450 4.64 12.64 -8.90
N TYR A 451 4.88 11.76 -7.93
CA TYR A 451 3.88 11.27 -6.98
C TYR A 451 4.34 11.51 -5.55
N ASP A 452 3.44 11.96 -4.70
CA ASP A 452 3.74 12.27 -3.30
C ASP A 452 3.59 11.03 -2.42
N LEU A 453 4.74 10.48 -1.96
CA LEU A 453 4.81 9.33 -1.06
C LEU A 453 4.92 9.74 0.42
N SER A 454 4.84 11.03 0.76
CA SER A 454 5.09 11.54 2.11
C SER A 454 4.09 11.04 3.17
N ASP A 455 2.91 10.58 2.77
CA ASP A 455 1.90 10.01 3.66
C ASP A 455 2.00 8.49 3.82
N VAL A 456 2.90 7.83 3.08
CA VAL A 456 3.13 6.39 3.17
C VAL A 456 3.98 6.08 4.40
N LEU A 457 3.53 5.16 5.25
CA LEU A 457 4.34 4.66 6.34
C LEU A 457 5.18 3.48 5.86
N PHE A 458 6.48 3.72 5.67
CA PHE A 458 7.43 2.68 5.27
C PHE A 458 7.94 1.89 6.46
N ILE A 459 7.91 0.58 6.34
CA ILE A 459 8.49 -0.38 7.28
C ILE A 459 9.40 -1.30 6.48
N CYS A 460 10.66 -1.37 6.86
CA CYS A 460 11.64 -2.23 6.24
C CYS A 460 11.87 -3.48 7.10
N THR A 461 12.15 -4.63 6.49
CA THR A 461 12.57 -5.83 7.22
C THR A 461 13.90 -6.36 6.69
N ALA A 462 14.72 -6.86 7.59
CA ALA A 462 16.02 -7.47 7.28
C ALA A 462 16.30 -8.63 8.23
N ASN A 463 17.18 -9.54 7.84
CA ASN A 463 17.71 -10.56 8.76
C ASN A 463 19.03 -10.13 9.37
N THR A 464 19.84 -9.34 8.67
CA THR A 464 21.13 -8.78 9.12
C THR A 464 21.26 -7.33 8.67
N LEU A 465 22.10 -6.56 9.37
CA LEU A 465 22.45 -5.18 8.99
C LEU A 465 23.66 -5.12 8.05
N ASP A 466 24.49 -6.16 8.01
CA ASP A 466 25.82 -6.15 7.41
C ASP A 466 25.82 -5.86 5.90
N THR A 467 24.74 -6.22 5.22
CA THR A 467 24.61 -6.07 3.76
C THR A 467 23.85 -4.83 3.35
N ILE A 468 23.32 -4.07 4.31
CA ILE A 468 22.55 -2.85 4.04
C ILE A 468 23.50 -1.66 3.93
N PRO A 469 23.46 -0.88 2.83
CA PRO A 469 24.31 0.29 2.68
C PRO A 469 24.12 1.32 3.82
N ALA A 470 25.23 1.87 4.32
CA ALA A 470 25.21 2.85 5.41
C ALA A 470 24.31 4.07 5.16
N PRO A 471 24.19 4.63 3.93
CA PRO A 471 23.27 5.73 3.66
C PRO A 471 21.79 5.38 3.91
N LEU A 472 21.38 4.14 3.67
CA LEU A 472 20.03 3.66 3.97
C LEU A 472 19.84 3.50 5.48
N LEU A 473 20.79 2.86 6.17
CA LEU A 473 20.74 2.66 7.62
C LEU A 473 20.62 3.98 8.39
N ASN A 474 21.33 5.01 7.96
CA ASN A 474 21.29 6.34 8.61
C ASN A 474 19.91 7.03 8.55
N ARG A 475 19.01 6.57 7.68
CA ARG A 475 17.64 7.11 7.54
C ARG A 475 16.60 6.28 8.28
N MET A 476 16.99 5.13 8.83
CA MET A 476 16.07 4.17 9.43
C MET A 476 16.27 4.08 10.94
N GLU A 477 15.19 3.93 11.67
CA GLU A 477 15.22 3.55 13.08
C GLU A 477 15.26 2.03 13.17
N VAL A 478 16.40 1.50 13.64
CA VAL A 478 16.60 0.05 13.77
C VAL A 478 15.89 -0.46 15.02
N ILE A 479 15.06 -1.47 14.85
CA ILE A 479 14.34 -2.17 15.92
C ILE A 479 14.68 -3.66 15.83
N GLU A 480 15.39 -4.17 16.82
CA GLU A 480 15.83 -5.56 16.85
C GLU A 480 14.72 -6.50 17.34
N PHE A 481 14.49 -7.56 16.59
CA PHE A 481 13.62 -8.68 16.92
C PHE A 481 14.47 -9.83 17.45
N GLN A 482 14.46 -9.99 18.74
CA GLN A 482 15.12 -11.12 19.39
C GLN A 482 14.42 -12.44 19.06
N GLY A 483 15.16 -13.55 19.21
CA GLY A 483 14.57 -14.88 19.14
C GLY A 483 13.62 -15.13 20.31
N TYR A 484 12.61 -15.97 20.08
CA TYR A 484 11.65 -16.35 21.12
C TYR A 484 12.23 -17.40 22.05
N THR A 485 11.92 -17.29 23.34
CA THR A 485 12.14 -18.34 24.34
C THR A 485 11.22 -19.53 24.07
N PRO A 486 11.50 -20.74 24.59
CA PRO A 486 10.62 -21.88 24.49
C PRO A 486 9.20 -21.60 25.01
N ILE A 487 9.08 -20.87 26.12
CA ILE A 487 7.80 -20.47 26.72
C ILE A 487 7.02 -19.53 25.78
N GLU A 488 7.68 -18.53 25.21
CA GLU A 488 7.04 -17.65 24.22
C GLU A 488 6.60 -18.41 22.98
N LYS A 489 7.41 -19.38 22.50
CA LYS A 489 7.05 -20.24 21.36
C LYS A 489 5.82 -21.10 21.65
N GLU A 490 5.69 -21.60 22.88
CA GLU A 490 4.53 -22.37 23.32
C GLU A 490 3.26 -21.51 23.28
N HIS A 491 3.31 -20.29 23.87
CA HIS A 491 2.19 -19.35 23.80
C HIS A 491 1.84 -18.98 22.36
N ILE A 492 2.84 -18.63 21.54
CA ILE A 492 2.62 -18.32 20.12
C ILE A 492 2.00 -19.50 19.37
N ALA A 493 2.41 -20.74 19.71
CA ALA A 493 1.84 -21.93 19.10
C ALA A 493 0.35 -22.09 19.47
N LYS A 494 0.03 -22.02 20.76
CA LYS A 494 -1.34 -22.18 21.28
C LYS A 494 -2.28 -21.09 20.82
N ASP A 495 -1.84 -19.83 20.92
CA ASP A 495 -2.71 -18.67 20.68
C ASP A 495 -2.86 -18.35 19.18
N HIS A 496 -1.83 -18.64 18.36
CA HIS A 496 -1.79 -18.17 16.98
C HIS A 496 -1.54 -19.24 15.91
N LEU A 497 -0.58 -20.19 16.14
CA LEU A 497 -0.19 -21.11 15.07
C LEU A 497 -1.17 -22.26 14.92
N ILE A 498 -1.55 -22.89 16.02
CA ILE A 498 -2.47 -24.03 16.04
C ILE A 498 -3.86 -23.63 15.52
N PRO A 499 -4.50 -22.55 16.01
CA PRO A 499 -5.80 -22.14 15.48
C PRO A 499 -5.79 -21.84 13.98
N LYS A 500 -4.74 -21.16 13.48
CA LYS A 500 -4.56 -20.87 12.06
C LYS A 500 -4.29 -22.12 11.21
N ALA A 501 -3.59 -23.09 11.78
CA ALA A 501 -3.32 -24.35 11.10
C ALA A 501 -4.58 -25.20 10.98
N TYR A 502 -5.44 -25.22 12.01
CA TYR A 502 -6.74 -25.90 11.98
C TYR A 502 -7.66 -25.28 10.95
N GLU A 503 -7.81 -23.95 10.95
CA GLU A 503 -8.59 -23.23 9.94
C GLU A 503 -8.12 -23.53 8.51
N LYS A 504 -6.81 -23.48 8.28
CA LYS A 504 -6.19 -23.77 6.98
C LYS A 504 -6.39 -25.21 6.53
N ALA A 505 -6.37 -26.17 7.46
CA ALA A 505 -6.58 -27.60 7.19
C ALA A 505 -8.06 -27.98 7.16
N GLY A 506 -8.98 -27.06 7.51
CA GLY A 506 -10.41 -27.36 7.60
C GLY A 506 -10.78 -28.29 8.74
N ILE A 507 -9.94 -28.38 9.80
CA ILE A 507 -10.15 -29.24 10.93
C ILE A 507 -10.96 -28.52 12.02
N PRO A 508 -12.12 -29.04 12.45
CA PRO A 508 -12.84 -28.52 13.62
C PRO A 508 -11.97 -28.59 14.88
N LYS A 509 -12.09 -27.59 15.76
CA LYS A 509 -11.28 -27.49 16.99
C LYS A 509 -11.44 -28.68 17.96
N ASP A 510 -12.55 -29.34 17.89
CA ASP A 510 -12.91 -30.49 18.72
C ASP A 510 -12.40 -31.83 18.17
N LYS A 511 -11.76 -31.86 17.01
CA LYS A 511 -11.30 -33.07 16.35
C LYS A 511 -9.80 -33.33 16.40
N LEU A 512 -9.01 -32.36 16.82
CA LEU A 512 -7.56 -32.50 16.94
C LEU A 512 -7.06 -31.82 18.21
N ASP A 513 -6.34 -32.55 19.03
CA ASP A 513 -5.59 -32.06 20.18
C ASP A 513 -4.11 -32.36 20.03
N ILE A 514 -3.27 -31.42 20.43
CA ILE A 514 -1.80 -31.58 20.54
C ILE A 514 -1.47 -31.44 22.02
N ASP A 515 -0.99 -32.54 22.64
CA ASP A 515 -0.60 -32.53 24.05
C ASP A 515 0.48 -31.47 24.32
N ASP A 516 0.44 -30.87 25.50
CA ASP A 516 1.45 -29.88 25.93
C ASP A 516 2.87 -30.47 25.91
N ASP A 517 3.05 -31.67 26.36
CA ASP A 517 4.34 -32.38 26.30
C ASP A 517 4.82 -32.66 24.87
N ALA A 518 3.87 -32.90 23.95
CA ALA A 518 4.17 -33.07 22.54
C ALA A 518 4.59 -31.74 21.94
N LEU A 519 3.90 -30.63 22.25
CA LEU A 519 4.23 -29.30 21.80
C LEU A 519 5.61 -28.83 22.32
N GLU A 520 5.88 -29.03 23.61
CA GLU A 520 7.20 -28.74 24.20
C GLU A 520 8.30 -29.54 23.50
N THR A 521 8.04 -30.83 23.21
CA THR A 521 9.00 -31.67 22.50
C THR A 521 9.22 -31.23 21.06
N ILE A 522 8.17 -30.76 20.35
CA ILE A 522 8.33 -30.18 19.01
C ILE A 522 9.23 -28.93 19.07
N ILE A 523 8.97 -28.05 20.00
CA ILE A 523 9.76 -26.84 20.21
C ILE A 523 11.19 -27.18 20.55
N SER A 524 11.37 -28.18 21.45
CA SER A 524 12.69 -28.54 21.95
C SER A 524 13.49 -29.42 21.00
N ASP A 525 12.94 -30.42 20.41
CA ASP A 525 13.71 -31.48 19.76
C ASP A 525 13.47 -31.56 18.24
N TYR A 526 12.48 -30.88 17.69
CA TYR A 526 12.14 -30.91 16.26
C TYR A 526 12.24 -29.55 15.56
N THR A 527 12.61 -28.49 16.31
CA THR A 527 12.91 -27.17 15.76
C THR A 527 14.21 -26.59 16.33
N MET A 528 15.02 -25.95 15.47
CA MET A 528 16.28 -25.31 15.85
C MET A 528 16.33 -23.94 15.18
N GLU A 529 15.60 -23.00 15.75
CA GLU A 529 15.43 -21.68 15.17
C GLU A 529 15.17 -20.61 16.23
N GLY A 530 15.56 -19.36 15.97
CA GLY A 530 15.22 -18.21 16.82
C GLY A 530 13.74 -17.82 16.73
N GLY A 531 13.10 -18.02 15.58
CA GLY A 531 11.68 -17.73 15.35
C GLY A 531 10.76 -18.95 15.52
N VAL A 532 9.62 -18.93 14.81
CA VAL A 532 8.58 -19.98 14.85
C VAL A 532 8.21 -20.51 13.45
N ARG A 533 9.08 -20.31 12.44
CA ARG A 533 8.78 -20.75 11.07
C ARG A 533 8.84 -22.27 10.92
N GLY A 534 9.81 -22.91 11.54
CA GLY A 534 9.94 -24.36 11.61
C GLY A 534 8.83 -24.97 12.44
N LEU A 535 8.53 -24.40 13.60
CA LEU A 535 7.44 -24.80 14.47
C LEU A 535 6.10 -24.82 13.72
N LYS A 536 5.81 -23.74 13.00
CA LYS A 536 4.63 -23.67 12.13
C LYS A 536 4.58 -24.80 11.11
N LYS A 537 5.72 -25.12 10.45
CA LYS A 537 5.78 -26.21 9.48
C LYS A 537 5.49 -27.58 10.14
N ARG A 538 5.95 -27.81 11.38
CA ARG A 538 5.66 -29.05 12.11
C ARG A 538 4.19 -29.15 12.46
N ILE A 539 3.60 -28.07 12.99
CA ILE A 539 2.16 -28.01 13.28
C ILE A 539 1.33 -28.21 11.99
N ASP A 540 1.67 -27.53 10.89
CA ASP A 540 1.00 -27.73 9.59
C ASP A 540 1.12 -29.21 9.11
N THR A 541 2.22 -29.90 9.42
CA THR A 541 2.39 -31.36 9.10
C THR A 541 1.48 -32.21 9.92
N LEU A 542 1.42 -31.99 11.25
CA LEU A 542 0.53 -32.71 12.14
C LEU A 542 -0.94 -32.55 11.74
N CYS A 543 -1.34 -31.33 11.40
CA CYS A 543 -2.70 -31.06 10.90
C CYS A 543 -3.01 -31.85 9.62
N ARG A 544 -2.06 -31.96 8.67
CA ARG A 544 -2.29 -32.78 7.46
C ARG A 544 -2.46 -34.25 7.75
N ILE A 545 -1.69 -34.80 8.69
CA ILE A 545 -1.80 -36.19 9.08
C ILE A 545 -3.10 -36.45 9.83
N ALA A 546 -3.46 -35.55 10.75
CA ALA A 546 -4.72 -35.63 11.46
C ALA A 546 -5.92 -35.56 10.50
N ALA A 547 -5.86 -34.71 9.47
CA ALA A 547 -6.89 -34.62 8.45
C ALA A 547 -7.08 -35.95 7.71
N VAL A 548 -5.99 -36.66 7.37
CA VAL A 548 -6.07 -38.00 6.76
C VAL A 548 -6.73 -38.99 7.71
N LYS A 549 -6.35 -39.01 9.00
CA LYS A 549 -6.93 -39.90 9.99
C LYS A 549 -8.44 -39.66 10.21
N ILE A 550 -8.84 -38.39 10.29
CA ILE A 550 -10.25 -38.00 10.43
C ILE A 550 -11.05 -38.43 9.19
N GLU A 551 -10.54 -38.21 8.00
CA GLU A 551 -11.19 -38.62 6.73
C GLU A 551 -11.25 -40.18 6.58
N THR A 552 -10.33 -40.90 7.23
CA THR A 552 -10.33 -42.36 7.24
C THR A 552 -11.19 -42.98 8.36
N GLY A 553 -11.86 -42.10 9.16
CA GLY A 553 -12.91 -42.54 10.10
C GLY A 553 -12.56 -42.39 11.58
N GLU A 554 -11.46 -41.75 11.95
CA GLU A 554 -11.19 -41.38 13.34
C GLU A 554 -12.03 -40.15 13.74
N ASP A 555 -12.80 -40.24 14.81
CA ASP A 555 -13.65 -39.16 15.28
C ASP A 555 -12.83 -38.00 15.92
N HIS A 556 -11.71 -38.37 16.57
CA HIS A 556 -10.83 -37.46 17.28
C HIS A 556 -9.39 -37.95 17.21
N VAL A 557 -8.44 -37.06 17.00
CA VAL A 557 -7.00 -37.33 16.93
C VAL A 557 -6.31 -36.58 18.06
N THR A 558 -5.56 -37.30 18.91
CA THR A 558 -4.66 -36.67 19.89
C THR A 558 -3.22 -36.97 19.48
N VAL A 559 -2.38 -35.94 19.45
CA VAL A 559 -0.96 -36.12 19.14
C VAL A 559 -0.17 -36.20 20.42
N HIS A 560 0.38 -37.38 20.67
CA HIS A 560 1.23 -37.65 21.82
C HIS A 560 2.73 -37.52 21.49
N LYS A 561 3.54 -37.28 22.51
CA LYS A 561 5.00 -37.11 22.39
C LYS A 561 5.67 -38.29 21.68
N ASP A 562 5.26 -39.51 22.01
CA ASP A 562 5.89 -40.75 21.52
C ASP A 562 5.66 -40.98 20.03
N GLU A 563 4.60 -40.37 19.45
CA GLU A 563 4.20 -40.51 18.05
C GLU A 563 4.87 -39.49 17.15
N LEU A 564 5.50 -38.44 17.71
CA LEU A 564 6.05 -37.31 16.95
C LEU A 564 7.10 -37.72 15.90
N ARG A 565 7.88 -38.77 16.19
CA ARG A 565 8.88 -39.28 15.26
C ARG A 565 8.25 -39.81 13.98
N ASP A 566 7.16 -40.55 14.13
CA ASP A 566 6.46 -41.17 13.00
C ASP A 566 5.62 -40.13 12.25
N TYR A 567 4.96 -39.22 12.95
CA TYR A 567 4.16 -38.15 12.32
C TYR A 567 4.99 -37.12 11.58
N LEU A 568 6.15 -36.77 12.12
CA LEU A 568 7.01 -35.78 11.49
C LEU A 568 7.99 -36.38 10.48
N ASP A 569 8.09 -37.71 10.42
CA ASP A 569 9.05 -38.46 9.58
C ASP A 569 10.48 -37.91 9.75
N MET A 570 10.88 -37.68 10.98
CA MET A 570 12.21 -37.18 11.28
C MET A 570 12.71 -37.59 12.66
N HIS A 571 14.03 -37.70 12.77
CA HIS A 571 14.66 -37.91 14.04
C HIS A 571 14.69 -36.62 14.87
N PRO A 572 14.59 -36.69 16.20
CA PRO A 572 14.88 -35.55 17.06
C PRO A 572 16.24 -34.96 16.74
N LEU A 573 16.31 -33.65 16.68
CA LEU A 573 17.57 -32.93 16.47
C LEU A 573 18.48 -33.21 17.67
N HIS A 574 19.71 -33.65 17.42
CA HIS A 574 20.69 -33.77 18.48
C HIS A 574 21.05 -32.36 18.97
N ARG A 575 20.68 -32.10 20.21
CA ARG A 575 21.13 -30.87 20.89
C ARG A 575 22.37 -31.19 21.69
N ASP A 576 23.34 -30.29 21.62
CA ASP A 576 24.45 -30.32 22.53
C ASP A 576 23.94 -30.00 23.94
N LYS A 577 23.72 -31.04 24.74
CA LYS A 577 23.56 -30.93 26.18
C LYS A 577 24.93 -30.91 26.80
N VAL A 578 25.10 -30.11 27.87
CA VAL A 578 26.38 -30.09 28.61
C VAL A 578 26.81 -31.47 29.00
N LYS A 579 28.09 -31.79 28.76
CA LYS A 579 28.70 -33.09 29.15
C LYS A 579 28.53 -33.29 30.66
N LYS A 580 28.46 -34.54 31.14
CA LYS A 580 28.31 -34.79 32.58
C LYS A 580 29.58 -34.61 33.39
N GLU A 581 30.75 -34.85 32.79
CA GLU A 581 32.04 -34.79 33.45
C GLU A 581 32.99 -33.76 32.81
N GLY A 582 33.65 -32.98 33.63
CA GLY A 582 34.67 -32.03 33.20
C GLY A 582 36.04 -32.70 32.99
N LYS A 583 36.77 -32.28 31.99
CA LYS A 583 38.15 -32.70 31.73
C LYS A 583 39.02 -31.48 31.57
N PRO A 584 40.31 -31.54 32.02
CA PRO A 584 41.25 -30.45 31.78
C PRO A 584 41.35 -30.13 30.27
N GLY A 585 41.34 -28.86 29.94
CA GLY A 585 41.44 -28.40 28.55
C GLY A 585 40.15 -28.42 27.76
N ILE A 586 38.98 -28.78 28.35
CA ILE A 586 37.68 -28.75 27.70
C ILE A 586 36.78 -27.76 28.43
N ILE A 587 36.36 -26.69 27.72
CA ILE A 587 35.52 -25.63 28.29
C ILE A 587 34.33 -25.38 27.37
N THR A 588 33.17 -25.10 27.97
CA THR A 588 31.96 -24.70 27.26
C THR A 588 32.01 -23.20 26.96
N GLY A 589 31.93 -22.85 25.70
CA GLY A 589 31.77 -21.48 25.22
C GLY A 589 30.35 -21.23 24.67
N LEU A 590 30.07 -19.98 24.42
CA LEU A 590 28.79 -19.53 23.85
C LEU A 590 29.02 -18.85 22.50
N ALA A 591 28.26 -19.24 21.51
CA ALA A 591 28.26 -18.67 20.19
C ALA A 591 26.89 -18.16 19.79
N TRP A 592 26.89 -17.21 18.87
CA TRP A 592 25.66 -16.69 18.25
C TRP A 592 25.69 -16.99 16.74
N THR A 593 24.53 -17.35 16.20
CA THR A 593 24.32 -17.62 14.78
C THR A 593 23.03 -16.95 14.32
N GLN A 594 22.83 -16.83 13.02
CA GLN A 594 21.58 -16.27 12.45
C GLN A 594 20.33 -17.05 12.86
N VAL A 595 20.47 -18.31 13.30
CA VAL A 595 19.35 -19.15 13.79
C VAL A 595 19.20 -19.12 15.31
N GLY A 596 20.01 -18.32 16.01
CA GLY A 596 20.00 -18.17 17.46
C GLY A 596 21.33 -18.53 18.09
N GLY A 597 21.38 -18.52 19.44
CA GLY A 597 22.54 -18.92 20.19
C GLY A 597 22.75 -20.45 20.23
N THR A 598 24.02 -20.87 20.39
CA THR A 598 24.41 -22.27 20.61
C THR A 598 25.55 -22.36 21.59
N ILE A 599 25.70 -23.50 22.25
CA ILE A 599 26.92 -23.81 23.00
C ILE A 599 27.98 -24.37 22.05
N LEU A 600 29.23 -24.17 22.35
CA LEU A 600 30.34 -24.79 21.65
C LEU A 600 31.35 -25.30 22.69
N TYR A 601 32.07 -26.36 22.35
CA TYR A 601 33.17 -26.85 23.17
C TYR A 601 34.49 -26.40 22.57
N ILE A 602 35.36 -25.88 23.43
CA ILE A 602 36.77 -25.68 23.09
C ILE A 602 37.52 -26.83 23.72
N GLU A 603 38.09 -27.71 22.90
CA GLU A 603 38.88 -28.84 23.30
C GLU A 603 40.34 -28.51 23.01
N SER A 604 41.19 -28.57 24.02
CA SER A 604 42.61 -28.37 23.88
C SER A 604 43.39 -29.59 24.35
N LEU A 605 44.40 -29.96 23.60
CA LEU A 605 45.26 -31.10 23.85
C LEU A 605 46.74 -30.66 23.76
N MET A 606 47.55 -31.16 24.64
CA MET A 606 48.99 -30.93 24.62
C MET A 606 49.72 -32.23 24.37
N THR A 607 50.59 -32.23 23.39
CA THR A 607 51.42 -33.38 23.01
C THR A 607 52.88 -32.98 22.97
N LYS A 608 53.82 -33.93 23.09
CA LYS A 608 55.25 -33.65 22.99
C LYS A 608 55.57 -33.08 21.60
N GLY A 609 56.23 -31.95 21.53
CA GLY A 609 56.44 -31.25 20.28
C GLY A 609 57.50 -30.14 20.36
N THR A 610 57.29 -29.11 19.55
CA THR A 610 58.25 -27.98 19.34
C THR A 610 57.62 -26.62 19.66
N GLY A 611 56.50 -26.57 20.35
CA GLY A 611 55.77 -25.32 20.67
C GLY A 611 54.78 -24.88 19.59
N LYS A 612 54.43 -25.79 18.65
CA LYS A 612 53.51 -25.48 17.53
C LYS A 612 52.11 -25.39 18.05
N LEU A 613 51.37 -24.37 17.59
CA LEU A 613 49.91 -24.26 17.76
C LEU A 613 49.22 -24.79 16.49
N THR A 614 48.34 -25.75 16.68
CA THR A 614 47.47 -26.28 15.62
C THR A 614 46.03 -25.99 15.97
N ILE A 615 45.26 -25.45 15.02
CA ILE A 615 43.84 -25.07 15.24
C ILE A 615 43.00 -25.76 14.19
N THR A 616 41.92 -26.43 14.59
CA THR A 616 40.99 -27.14 13.74
C THR A 616 39.54 -26.89 14.14
N GLY A 617 38.58 -27.08 13.22
CA GLY A 617 37.14 -26.88 13.45
C GLY A 617 36.50 -25.80 12.56
N GLN A 618 37.08 -25.52 11.39
CA GLN A 618 36.65 -24.47 10.43
C GLN A 618 36.56 -23.09 11.08
N LEU A 619 37.62 -22.69 11.80
CA LEU A 619 37.70 -21.38 12.42
C LEU A 619 38.15 -20.31 11.41
N GLY A 620 37.44 -19.17 11.41
CA GLY A 620 37.82 -17.99 10.66
C GLY A 620 39.08 -17.30 11.24
N ASP A 621 39.53 -16.25 10.60
CA ASP A 621 40.80 -15.62 10.94
C ASP A 621 40.76 -14.86 12.28
N VAL A 622 39.62 -14.24 12.62
CA VAL A 622 39.46 -13.54 13.93
C VAL A 622 39.55 -14.53 15.10
N MET A 623 38.94 -15.71 14.95
CA MET A 623 39.00 -16.72 16.01
C MET A 623 40.36 -17.37 16.12
N LYS A 624 41.12 -17.52 15.02
CA LYS A 624 42.55 -17.97 15.05
C LYS A 624 43.44 -16.94 15.72
N GLU A 625 43.22 -15.66 15.48
CA GLU A 625 43.89 -14.57 16.19
C GLU A 625 43.61 -14.63 17.69
N SER A 626 42.35 -14.76 18.10
CA SER A 626 41.96 -14.92 19.49
C SER A 626 42.64 -16.12 20.17
N ALA A 627 42.80 -17.24 19.47
CA ALA A 627 43.53 -18.40 19.98
C ALA A 627 45.02 -18.11 20.17
N THR A 628 45.63 -17.32 19.30
CA THR A 628 47.04 -16.89 19.40
C THR A 628 47.22 -15.93 20.56
N ILE A 629 46.31 -14.98 20.77
CA ILE A 629 46.29 -14.05 21.91
C ILE A 629 46.17 -14.85 23.22
N ALA A 630 45.22 -15.81 23.28
CA ALA A 630 44.99 -16.67 24.43
C ALA A 630 46.24 -17.46 24.81
N LEU A 631 46.95 -18.05 23.86
CA LEU A 631 48.17 -18.76 24.10
C LEU A 631 49.29 -17.85 24.62
N SER A 632 49.42 -16.65 24.06
CA SER A 632 50.40 -15.66 24.49
C SER A 632 50.16 -15.22 25.95
N LEU A 633 48.89 -14.97 26.28
CA LEU A 633 48.49 -14.61 27.65
C LEU A 633 48.71 -15.75 28.64
N VAL A 634 48.41 -17.00 28.27
CA VAL A 634 48.69 -18.17 29.12
C VAL A 634 50.17 -18.34 29.36
N LYS A 635 51.02 -18.12 28.36
CA LYS A 635 52.48 -18.12 28.57
C LYS A 635 52.93 -17.04 29.59
N ALA A 636 52.32 -15.86 29.56
CA ALA A 636 52.60 -14.78 30.50
C ALA A 636 52.07 -15.06 31.91
N MET A 637 50.95 -15.74 32.06
CA MET A 637 50.35 -16.12 33.35
C MET A 637 51.06 -17.27 34.04
N TYR A 638 51.70 -18.17 33.27
CA TYR A 638 52.36 -19.37 33.78
C TYR A 638 53.85 -19.42 33.42
N PRO A 639 54.72 -18.50 33.95
CA PRO A 639 56.12 -18.45 33.60
C PRO A 639 56.90 -19.73 34.00
N GLY A 640 56.48 -20.44 35.07
CA GLY A 640 57.04 -21.71 35.44
C GLY A 640 56.78 -22.87 34.49
N LYS A 641 55.79 -22.73 33.63
CA LYS A 641 55.35 -23.72 32.60
C LYS A 641 55.89 -23.41 31.21
N ILE A 642 56.61 -22.32 31.00
CA ILE A 642 57.07 -21.92 29.63
C ILE A 642 57.90 -23.04 28.98
N LYS A 643 58.81 -23.67 29.72
CA LYS A 643 59.64 -24.79 29.18
C LYS A 643 58.82 -25.99 28.78
N LEU A 644 57.65 -26.24 29.44
CA LEU A 644 56.71 -27.29 29.09
C LEU A 644 56.01 -26.93 27.79
N LEU A 645 55.54 -25.70 27.68
CA LEU A 645 54.83 -25.19 26.50
C LEU A 645 55.73 -25.15 25.25
N GLU A 646 57.02 -24.79 25.40
CA GLU A 646 57.98 -24.79 24.29
C GLU A 646 58.32 -26.19 23.77
N LYS A 647 58.22 -27.21 24.63
CA LYS A 647 58.48 -28.61 24.27
C LYS A 647 57.23 -29.42 23.99
N SER A 648 56.08 -28.73 23.84
CA SER A 648 54.83 -29.37 23.59
C SER A 648 54.08 -28.66 22.46
N ASP A 649 53.52 -29.40 21.56
CA ASP A 649 52.58 -28.86 20.57
C ASP A 649 51.20 -28.81 21.20
N ILE A 650 50.48 -27.72 20.96
CA ILE A 650 49.14 -27.49 21.44
C ILE A 650 48.17 -27.60 20.27
N HIS A 651 47.18 -28.44 20.42
CA HIS A 651 46.09 -28.57 19.44
C HIS A 651 44.80 -28.08 20.06
N ILE A 652 44.21 -27.04 19.46
CA ILE A 652 42.87 -26.53 19.79
C ILE A 652 41.92 -27.05 18.73
N HIS A 653 40.86 -27.70 19.17
CA HIS A 653 39.80 -28.20 18.32
C HIS A 653 38.47 -27.66 18.80
N VAL A 654 37.65 -27.13 17.86
CA VAL A 654 36.25 -26.76 18.11
C VAL A 654 35.39 -27.70 17.30
N PRO A 655 34.74 -28.69 17.94
CA PRO A 655 33.89 -29.67 17.28
C PRO A 655 32.78 -29.01 16.42
N ASP A 656 32.06 -29.83 15.64
CA ASP A 656 31.07 -29.39 14.64
C ASP A 656 31.73 -28.68 13.42
N GLY A 657 32.54 -29.46 12.70
CA GLY A 657 33.26 -29.00 11.50
C GLY A 657 32.37 -28.71 10.29
N SER A 658 31.08 -28.91 10.37
CA SER A 658 30.11 -28.58 9.28
C SER A 658 29.77 -27.09 9.22
N THR A 659 29.96 -26.36 10.33
CA THR A 659 29.61 -24.95 10.49
C THR A 659 30.86 -24.08 10.66
N PRO A 660 31.12 -23.13 9.74
CA PRO A 660 32.18 -22.14 9.91
C PRO A 660 31.95 -21.30 11.16
N LYS A 661 33.02 -21.06 11.92
CA LYS A 661 32.98 -20.29 13.19
C LYS A 661 34.00 -19.17 13.14
N ASP A 662 33.56 -17.96 13.41
CA ASP A 662 34.44 -16.81 13.50
C ASP A 662 33.95 -15.82 14.59
N GLY A 663 34.86 -15.07 15.17
CA GLY A 663 34.55 -14.01 16.11
C GLY A 663 35.50 -13.97 17.31
N PRO A 664 35.67 -12.80 17.96
CA PRO A 664 36.60 -12.60 19.08
C PRO A 664 36.02 -13.11 20.41
N SER A 665 34.73 -13.34 20.53
CA SER A 665 34.01 -13.64 21.78
C SER A 665 34.38 -14.97 22.46
N ALA A 666 35.17 -15.80 21.81
CA ALA A 666 35.70 -17.04 22.38
C ALA A 666 37.00 -16.86 23.14
N GLY A 667 37.58 -15.66 23.18
CA GLY A 667 38.90 -15.38 23.82
C GLY A 667 38.99 -15.82 25.27
N ILE A 668 37.99 -15.53 26.08
CA ILE A 668 37.93 -15.95 27.49
C ILE A 668 37.87 -17.48 27.63
N THR A 669 37.09 -18.13 26.77
CA THR A 669 36.94 -19.59 26.76
C THR A 669 38.23 -20.29 26.35
N LEU A 670 38.89 -19.76 25.29
CA LEU A 670 40.18 -20.25 24.81
C LEU A 670 41.28 -20.12 25.91
N THR A 671 41.35 -18.95 26.56
CA THR A 671 42.32 -18.72 27.62
C THR A 671 42.08 -19.62 28.83
N THR A 672 40.83 -19.79 29.23
CA THR A 672 40.46 -20.69 30.34
C THR A 672 40.72 -22.16 29.98
N ALA A 673 40.47 -22.59 28.74
CA ALA A 673 40.76 -23.96 28.30
C ALA A 673 42.23 -24.26 28.32
N LEU A 674 43.07 -23.35 27.82
CA LEU A 674 44.51 -23.49 27.86
C LEU A 674 45.06 -23.43 29.29
N SER A 675 44.52 -22.57 30.16
CA SER A 675 44.93 -22.49 31.59
C SER A 675 44.55 -23.78 32.33
N SER A 676 43.35 -24.30 32.11
CA SER A 676 42.90 -25.59 32.64
C SER A 676 43.79 -26.75 32.17
N LEU A 677 44.20 -26.75 30.91
CA LEU A 677 45.09 -27.76 30.34
C LEU A 677 46.50 -27.71 31.00
N VAL A 678 47.07 -26.53 31.11
CA VAL A 678 48.43 -26.32 31.64
C VAL A 678 48.53 -26.64 33.14
N THR A 679 47.46 -26.33 33.89
CA THR A 679 47.40 -26.62 35.34
C THR A 679 46.87 -28.01 35.66
N GLY A 680 46.23 -28.69 34.70
CA GLY A 680 45.55 -29.99 34.91
C GLY A 680 44.24 -29.87 35.71
N THR A 681 43.69 -28.68 35.87
CA THR A 681 42.47 -28.42 36.65
C THR A 681 41.24 -28.60 35.79
N PRO A 682 40.38 -29.59 36.05
CA PRO A 682 39.15 -29.79 35.29
C PRO A 682 38.11 -28.70 35.65
N VAL A 683 37.33 -28.26 34.65
CA VAL A 683 36.18 -27.36 34.83
C VAL A 683 34.89 -28.10 34.57
N THR A 684 33.87 -27.86 35.39
CA THR A 684 32.58 -28.48 35.20
C THR A 684 31.94 -27.99 33.91
N PRO A 685 31.41 -28.86 33.07
CA PRO A 685 30.75 -28.46 31.81
C PRO A 685 29.51 -27.57 32.00
N GLN A 686 28.95 -27.52 33.20
CA GLN A 686 27.80 -26.64 33.54
C GLN A 686 28.20 -25.16 33.68
N VAL A 687 29.49 -24.84 33.53
CA VAL A 687 30.01 -23.47 33.46
C VAL A 687 30.26 -23.13 32.00
N ALA A 688 29.76 -22.00 31.56
CA ALA A 688 30.03 -21.45 30.23
C ALA A 688 30.56 -20.02 30.35
N MET A 689 31.14 -19.53 29.30
CA MET A 689 31.65 -18.16 29.27
C MET A 689 31.68 -17.58 27.87
N THR A 690 31.64 -16.26 27.80
CA THR A 690 31.82 -15.50 26.57
C THR A 690 32.48 -14.17 26.87
N GLY A 691 33.39 -13.74 26.00
CA GLY A 691 34.14 -12.49 26.17
C GLY A 691 35.36 -12.45 25.23
N GLU A 692 35.64 -11.30 24.68
CA GLU A 692 36.88 -11.04 23.97
C GLU A 692 37.99 -10.81 25.00
N VAL A 693 39.20 -11.32 24.75
CA VAL A 693 40.32 -11.15 25.66
C VAL A 693 41.46 -10.43 24.97
N SER A 694 41.94 -9.38 25.61
CA SER A 694 43.15 -8.63 25.20
C SER A 694 44.43 -9.19 25.76
N LEU A 695 45.61 -8.79 25.25
CA LEU A 695 46.92 -9.22 25.72
C LEU A 695 47.23 -8.85 27.17
N ASN A 696 46.53 -7.86 27.75
CA ASN A 696 46.62 -7.49 29.16
C ASN A 696 45.71 -8.30 30.10
N GLY A 697 44.91 -9.23 29.51
CA GLY A 697 43.97 -10.06 30.26
C GLY A 697 42.60 -9.41 30.52
N SER A 698 42.31 -8.21 29.99
CA SER A 698 40.98 -7.59 30.08
C SER A 698 39.98 -8.36 29.26
N VAL A 699 38.73 -8.41 29.76
CA VAL A 699 37.59 -9.02 29.07
C VAL A 699 36.70 -7.92 28.54
N ASN A 700 36.65 -7.80 27.23
CA ASN A 700 35.88 -6.77 26.50
C ASN A 700 34.48 -7.24 26.13
N ALA A 701 33.57 -6.29 25.86
CA ALA A 701 32.20 -6.53 25.47
C ALA A 701 32.06 -7.37 24.20
N ILE A 702 30.92 -8.06 24.10
CA ILE A 702 30.59 -8.92 22.97
C ILE A 702 29.16 -8.68 22.50
N GLY A 703 28.84 -9.06 21.27
CA GLY A 703 27.50 -9.01 20.75
C GLY A 703 26.68 -10.30 20.98
N GLY A 704 25.35 -10.18 20.90
CA GLY A 704 24.43 -11.29 20.97
C GLY A 704 24.31 -11.97 22.33
N LEU A 705 24.47 -11.21 23.42
CA LEU A 705 24.40 -11.75 24.77
C LEU A 705 23.08 -12.44 25.10
N PRO A 706 21.88 -11.87 24.74
CA PRO A 706 20.59 -12.52 25.02
C PRO A 706 20.50 -13.92 24.40
N GLU A 707 20.87 -14.06 23.13
CA GLU A 707 20.81 -15.34 22.40
C GLU A 707 21.80 -16.37 23.00
N LYS A 708 22.98 -15.90 23.41
CA LYS A 708 24.00 -16.75 24.06
C LYS A 708 23.52 -17.27 25.41
N LEU A 709 22.87 -16.42 26.22
CA LEU A 709 22.34 -16.85 27.52
C LEU A 709 21.12 -17.78 27.36
N MET A 710 20.24 -17.54 26.40
CA MET A 710 19.16 -18.49 26.06
C MET A 710 19.72 -19.85 25.66
N ALA A 711 20.80 -19.89 24.88
CA ALA A 711 21.45 -21.15 24.51
C ALA A 711 22.08 -21.87 25.71
N ALA A 712 22.72 -21.13 26.60
CA ALA A 712 23.29 -21.65 27.82
C ALA A 712 22.23 -22.32 28.74
N GLN A 713 21.10 -21.61 28.97
CA GLN A 713 19.96 -22.16 29.73
C GLN A 713 19.47 -23.44 29.11
N ARG A 714 19.20 -23.41 27.82
CA ARG A 714 18.66 -24.54 27.04
C ARG A 714 19.56 -25.75 27.04
N ALA A 715 20.88 -25.56 27.03
CA ALA A 715 21.89 -26.63 27.09
C ALA A 715 22.07 -27.24 28.48
N GLY A 716 21.49 -26.63 29.52
CA GLY A 716 21.63 -27.07 30.91
C GLY A 716 22.87 -26.50 31.61
N VAL A 717 23.45 -25.41 31.11
CA VAL A 717 24.45 -24.61 31.83
C VAL A 717 23.79 -24.03 33.08
N LYS A 718 24.56 -23.90 34.16
CA LYS A 718 24.12 -23.30 35.42
C LYS A 718 24.77 -21.99 35.74
N HIS A 719 26.01 -21.80 35.35
CA HIS A 719 26.79 -20.62 35.65
C HIS A 719 27.45 -20.06 34.39
N VAL A 720 27.27 -18.76 34.14
CA VAL A 720 27.83 -18.07 32.96
C VAL A 720 28.65 -16.87 33.37
N PHE A 721 29.90 -16.79 32.87
CA PHE A 721 30.73 -15.61 32.97
C PHE A 721 30.53 -14.73 31.73
N ILE A 722 30.27 -13.43 31.96
CA ILE A 722 30.07 -12.42 30.94
C ILE A 722 30.99 -11.21 31.16
N PRO A 723 31.32 -10.42 30.12
CA PRO A 723 32.02 -9.16 30.33
C PRO A 723 31.21 -8.20 31.20
N GLU A 724 31.85 -7.44 32.11
CA GLU A 724 31.16 -6.44 32.93
C GLU A 724 30.48 -5.37 32.05
N GLU A 725 31.09 -5.00 30.94
CA GLU A 725 30.54 -4.02 29.98
C GLU A 725 29.20 -4.47 29.36
N ASN A 726 28.89 -5.77 29.37
CA ASN A 726 27.61 -6.29 28.89
C ASN A 726 26.51 -6.38 29.97
N MET A 727 26.71 -5.82 31.15
CA MET A 727 25.72 -5.80 32.22
C MET A 727 24.41 -5.07 31.79
N ASP A 728 24.56 -4.02 31.00
CA ASP A 728 23.40 -3.29 30.49
C ASP A 728 22.55 -4.11 29.49
N ASP A 729 23.17 -5.05 28.76
CA ASP A 729 22.52 -5.94 27.83
C ASP A 729 21.61 -6.97 28.53
N LEU A 730 21.79 -7.18 29.83
CA LEU A 730 20.91 -8.05 30.63
C LEU A 730 19.45 -7.51 30.69
N ARG A 731 19.23 -6.23 30.39
CA ARG A 731 17.88 -5.67 30.27
C ARG A 731 17.12 -6.29 29.10
N ASP A 732 17.85 -6.84 28.14
CA ASP A 732 17.30 -7.45 26.92
C ASP A 732 17.14 -8.97 27.05
N VAL A 733 17.57 -9.54 28.16
CA VAL A 733 17.43 -10.96 28.46
C VAL A 733 16.11 -11.21 29.17
N ALA A 734 15.38 -12.23 28.73
CA ALA A 734 14.13 -12.66 29.36
C ALA A 734 14.34 -13.02 30.84
N ASP A 735 13.36 -12.69 31.70
CA ASP A 735 13.50 -12.88 33.16
C ASP A 735 13.67 -14.37 33.50
N GLU A 736 13.01 -15.29 32.81
CA GLU A 736 13.12 -16.72 33.00
C GLU A 736 14.56 -17.24 32.74
N VAL A 737 15.27 -16.61 31.82
CA VAL A 737 16.67 -16.96 31.53
C VAL A 737 17.61 -16.46 32.64
N LYS A 738 17.35 -15.24 33.15
CA LYS A 738 18.09 -14.65 34.26
C LYS A 738 17.91 -15.43 35.56
N GLU A 739 16.71 -15.91 35.83
CA GLU A 739 16.38 -16.70 37.01
C GLU A 739 16.99 -18.13 36.98
N ALA A 740 17.15 -18.68 35.76
CA ALA A 740 17.69 -20.02 35.57
C ALA A 740 19.22 -20.14 35.58
N LEU A 741 19.91 -18.99 35.40
CA LEU A 741 21.37 -18.92 35.27
C LEU A 741 21.98 -18.07 36.36
N GLU A 742 23.08 -18.57 36.96
CA GLU A 742 23.98 -17.74 37.76
C GLU A 742 24.89 -16.95 36.81
N ILE A 743 24.71 -15.64 36.71
CA ILE A 743 25.44 -14.78 35.79
C ILE A 743 26.44 -13.96 36.57
N THR A 744 27.72 -14.13 36.27
CA THR A 744 28.80 -13.42 36.93
C THR A 744 29.54 -12.49 35.94
N PRO A 745 29.50 -11.16 36.16
CA PRO A 745 30.28 -10.21 35.37
C PRO A 745 31.75 -10.28 35.74
N VAL A 746 32.65 -10.16 34.75
CA VAL A 746 34.11 -10.21 34.93
C VAL A 746 34.79 -9.10 34.13
N LYS A 747 35.86 -8.54 34.70
CA LYS A 747 36.72 -7.52 34.07
C LYS A 747 37.96 -8.12 33.44
N LYS A 748 38.49 -9.15 34.08
CA LYS A 748 39.73 -9.84 33.68
C LYS A 748 39.50 -11.33 33.57
N VAL A 749 40.28 -11.99 32.75
CA VAL A 749 40.27 -13.44 32.65
C VAL A 749 40.68 -14.12 33.99
N THR A 750 41.53 -13.45 34.81
CA THR A 750 41.90 -13.93 36.14
C THR A 750 40.71 -14.05 37.08
N ASP A 751 39.67 -13.21 36.96
CA ASP A 751 38.43 -13.29 37.75
C ASP A 751 37.75 -14.64 37.54
N VAL A 752 37.72 -15.11 36.28
CA VAL A 752 37.18 -16.43 35.92
C VAL A 752 38.07 -17.55 36.48
N LEU A 753 39.41 -17.45 36.33
CA LEU A 753 40.33 -18.45 36.79
C LEU A 753 40.27 -18.61 38.31
N ASP A 754 40.18 -17.51 39.06
CA ASP A 754 40.02 -17.49 40.50
C ASP A 754 38.68 -18.13 40.94
N ALA A 755 37.59 -17.77 40.28
CA ALA A 755 36.26 -18.36 40.55
C ALA A 755 36.26 -19.89 40.30
N LEU A 756 36.96 -20.34 39.26
CA LEU A 756 37.11 -21.76 38.91
C LEU A 756 38.25 -22.46 39.65
N LYS A 757 38.92 -21.77 40.55
CA LYS A 757 40.04 -22.30 41.33
C LYS A 757 41.19 -22.83 40.47
N ILE A 758 41.42 -22.21 39.31
CA ILE A 758 42.58 -22.47 38.45
C ILE A 758 43.73 -21.58 38.92
N PRO A 759 44.84 -22.13 39.44
CA PRO A 759 45.92 -21.30 40.02
C PRO A 759 46.64 -20.51 38.93
N VAL A 760 46.92 -19.21 39.17
CA VAL A 760 47.71 -18.31 38.31
C VAL A 760 49.08 -18.10 38.98
N GLU A 761 50.17 -18.26 38.22
CA GLU A 761 51.55 -18.12 38.78
C GLU A 761 52.02 -16.68 38.80
N ASN A 762 51.61 -15.81 37.92
CA ASN A 762 52.04 -14.43 37.79
C ASN A 762 51.08 -13.46 38.49
N PRO A 763 51.46 -12.93 39.70
CA PRO A 763 50.60 -12.04 40.48
C PRO A 763 50.40 -10.67 39.85
N SER A 764 51.24 -10.23 38.91
CA SER A 764 51.11 -8.91 38.28
C SER A 764 49.93 -8.81 37.35
N LEU A 765 49.37 -9.95 36.93
CA LEU A 765 48.15 -10.04 36.11
C LEU A 765 46.88 -10.23 36.95
N GLN A 766 47.03 -10.49 38.27
CA GLN A 766 45.92 -10.51 39.22
C GLN A 766 45.54 -9.07 39.60
N ASN A 767 44.27 -8.85 39.91
CA ASN A 767 43.78 -7.53 40.30
C ASN A 767 44.54 -7.03 41.56
N ASN A 768 45.23 -5.90 41.45
CA ASN A 768 45.51 -5.11 42.63
C ASN A 768 44.14 -4.68 43.20
N LYS A 769 43.80 -5.22 44.40
CA LYS A 769 42.63 -4.81 45.18
C LYS A 769 42.69 -3.35 45.52
#